data_e2479ccd0bebdf4a5865d13eec77f48a
#
_entry.id   e2479ccd0bebdf4a5865d13eec77f48a
#
_cell.length_a   1.000
_cell.length_b   1.000
_cell.length_c   1.000
_cell.angle_alpha   90.00
_cell.angle_beta   90.00
_cell.angle_gamma   90.00
#
_symmetry.space_group_name_H-M   'P 1'
#
loop_
_entity.id
_entity.type
_entity.pdbx_description
1 polymer ?
#
loop_
_entity_poly.entity_id
_entity_poly.type
_entity_poly.pdbx_seq_one_letter_code
_entity_poly.pdbx_strand_id
1 'polypeptide(L)'
;MAEASAPHDRAAALLSAGRAAEARELLLATLSTSPDDAQLHYLLGAARHAAGAPEAALASFERAGTLDPTLLAARQGHVAMLVVLGRTDAALAESAALVESFPGDAQNLANHALLLLQARGDAAGALALWDRALGLAPGLEPALLNRGLLLLQLGHTAAAAANARTFVDAHPANARAHAQLGEALLASGEYEAALSAIDRALALGPGPALLHVKRGYALAALRRFDAAREAFDTARSFDADAVDGFRRSLAAGHAAPPELDPEAIYLAREYERQLRCDWSDRDAFLEVFRNALVRSDGPPTERGLLFASLSLPLTPMERLALARAASVHVASSVRTVSRRAPGSGRFRIGYLSPDFRHHVTARLVHPLLSAHDRSDFEIFAYALCPGDGSELRAAVERAADAFRDVSDVDDRAAAEIIAGDRLDVLVDLGGYTLGSRTEILAMRPAPVQASWLGFLGTMGADFIDYALVDHTLVAAAHAWHEQHLFLPQTFFLYPPVSQIAPALRRDEYGLPEDALVLCAFHHPRKIDPAAFGAWMEVLRAVPRSVLWLTDADVDYVPHLRREAAACGVAAERLLSAGREAHDRYMGRLALADLFLDTFLWNAVSTACDALWMGVPVVTLAGSTASSRGAASILGASGLADLVTATPDAFVALAVRLARDTPARLAMQARVRASRTSSPVFDVAGRARALEMAFRAMVARSRRGLPPAAIDAGREAGPGTPAVSS
;
A
#
# COMPACT_ATOMS: atom_id res chain seq x y z
N MET A 1 -61.33 -43.31 -25.00
CA MET A 1 -60.56 -42.65 -26.05
C MET A 1 -59.73 -41.59 -25.38
N ALA A 2 -58.41 -41.79 -25.24
CA ALA A 2 -57.53 -40.76 -24.73
C ALA A 2 -57.42 -39.68 -25.80
N GLU A 3 -57.79 -38.44 -25.44
CA GLU A 3 -57.54 -37.25 -26.29
C GLU A 3 -56.04 -37.24 -26.64
N ALA A 4 -55.75 -37.29 -27.92
CA ALA A 4 -54.40 -37.16 -28.42
C ALA A 4 -53.92 -35.72 -28.07
N SER A 5 -53.05 -35.62 -27.04
CA SER A 5 -52.42 -34.32 -26.67
C SER A 5 -51.79 -33.68 -27.90
N ALA A 6 -51.98 -32.38 -28.06
CA ALA A 6 -51.45 -31.62 -29.20
C ALA A 6 -49.94 -31.87 -29.39
N PRO A 7 -49.42 -31.91 -30.63
CA PRO A 7 -47.99 -32.17 -30.88
C PRO A 7 -47.04 -31.29 -30.07
N HIS A 8 -47.41 -30.05 -29.75
CA HIS A 8 -46.69 -29.13 -28.88
C HIS A 8 -46.54 -29.66 -27.48
N ASP A 9 -47.64 -30.13 -26.84
CA ASP A 9 -47.64 -30.66 -25.48
C ASP A 9 -46.79 -31.93 -25.37
N ARG A 10 -46.89 -32.80 -26.39
CA ARG A 10 -46.09 -34.03 -26.45
C ARG A 10 -44.61 -33.73 -26.63
N ALA A 11 -44.22 -32.77 -27.45
CA ALA A 11 -42.83 -32.36 -27.61
C ALA A 11 -42.30 -31.72 -26.35
N ALA A 12 -43.06 -30.83 -25.69
CA ALA A 12 -42.71 -30.22 -24.44
C ALA A 12 -42.53 -31.27 -23.32
N ALA A 13 -43.41 -32.28 -23.24
CA ALA A 13 -43.28 -33.38 -22.30
C ALA A 13 -42.02 -34.25 -22.53
N LEU A 14 -41.65 -34.50 -23.78
CA LEU A 14 -40.41 -35.20 -24.13
C LEU A 14 -39.16 -34.38 -23.74
N LEU A 15 -39.16 -33.09 -23.94
CA LEU A 15 -38.09 -32.21 -23.53
C LEU A 15 -37.95 -32.19 -22.03
N SER A 16 -39.05 -32.08 -21.30
CA SER A 16 -39.04 -32.11 -19.82
C SER A 16 -38.53 -33.43 -19.26
N ALA A 17 -38.76 -34.53 -20.01
CA ALA A 17 -38.24 -35.87 -19.66
C ALA A 17 -36.79 -36.13 -20.12
N GLY A 18 -36.09 -35.12 -20.65
CA GLY A 18 -34.71 -35.24 -21.15
C GLY A 18 -34.56 -35.99 -22.48
N ARG A 19 -35.68 -36.30 -23.17
CA ARG A 19 -35.72 -37.08 -24.42
C ARG A 19 -35.62 -36.17 -25.64
N ALA A 20 -34.56 -35.35 -25.71
CA ALA A 20 -34.39 -34.32 -26.75
C ALA A 20 -34.35 -34.85 -28.20
N ALA A 21 -33.79 -36.06 -28.40
CA ALA A 21 -33.73 -36.69 -29.72
C ALA A 21 -35.12 -37.03 -30.25
N GLU A 22 -35.96 -37.64 -29.41
CA GLU A 22 -37.33 -38.01 -29.77
C GLU A 22 -38.22 -36.77 -29.95
N ALA A 23 -38.03 -35.78 -29.10
CA ALA A 23 -38.71 -34.49 -29.30
C ALA A 23 -38.36 -33.88 -30.65
N ARG A 24 -37.09 -33.88 -31.06
CA ARG A 24 -36.60 -33.38 -32.34
C ARG A 24 -37.23 -34.11 -33.54
N GLU A 25 -37.30 -35.45 -33.49
CA GLU A 25 -37.91 -36.23 -34.56
C GLU A 25 -39.41 -35.95 -34.71
N LEU A 26 -40.15 -35.92 -33.59
CA LEU A 26 -41.56 -35.55 -33.57
C LEU A 26 -41.78 -34.16 -34.14
N LEU A 27 -40.98 -33.17 -33.75
CA LEU A 27 -41.11 -31.79 -34.20
C LEU A 27 -40.80 -31.65 -35.68
N LEU A 28 -39.76 -32.30 -36.20
CA LEU A 28 -39.45 -32.31 -37.63
C LEU A 28 -40.57 -32.94 -38.47
N ALA A 29 -41.14 -34.05 -38.00
CA ALA A 29 -42.28 -34.69 -38.66
C ALA A 29 -43.52 -33.75 -38.67
N THR A 30 -43.81 -33.08 -37.57
CA THR A 30 -44.94 -32.17 -37.44
C THR A 30 -44.75 -30.89 -38.31
N LEU A 31 -43.53 -30.34 -38.34
CA LEU A 31 -43.17 -29.17 -39.14
C LEU A 31 -43.26 -29.44 -40.67
N SER A 32 -43.17 -30.69 -41.09
CA SER A 32 -43.40 -31.06 -42.50
C SER A 32 -44.83 -30.77 -42.97
N THR A 33 -45.80 -30.76 -42.05
CA THR A 33 -47.20 -30.45 -42.31
C THR A 33 -47.64 -29.05 -41.87
N SER A 34 -46.86 -28.46 -40.97
CA SER A 34 -47.11 -27.11 -40.39
C SER A 34 -45.83 -26.28 -40.37
N PRO A 35 -45.26 -25.89 -41.52
CA PRO A 35 -43.92 -25.30 -41.62
C PRO A 35 -43.81 -23.88 -41.02
N ASP A 36 -44.93 -23.18 -40.85
CA ASP A 36 -44.98 -21.78 -40.38
C ASP A 36 -45.51 -21.67 -38.92
N ASP A 37 -45.44 -22.78 -38.14
CA ASP A 37 -45.80 -22.76 -36.74
C ASP A 37 -44.62 -22.31 -35.88
N ALA A 38 -44.69 -21.09 -35.35
CA ALA A 38 -43.64 -20.46 -34.56
C ALA A 38 -43.31 -21.25 -33.25
N GLN A 39 -44.35 -21.82 -32.61
CA GLN A 39 -44.18 -22.58 -31.37
C GLN A 39 -43.45 -23.90 -31.61
N LEU A 40 -43.71 -24.60 -32.72
CA LEU A 40 -42.97 -25.80 -33.10
C LEU A 40 -41.50 -25.51 -33.40
N HIS A 41 -41.22 -24.42 -34.10
CA HIS A 41 -39.83 -23.97 -34.32
C HIS A 41 -39.12 -23.62 -33.03
N TYR A 42 -39.78 -22.96 -32.05
CA TYR A 42 -39.25 -22.70 -30.74
C TYR A 42 -38.89 -24.00 -30.00
N LEU A 43 -39.82 -24.95 -29.95
CA LEU A 43 -39.56 -26.24 -29.30
C LEU A 43 -38.46 -27.02 -30.03
N LEU A 44 -38.36 -26.91 -31.36
CA LEU A 44 -37.23 -27.53 -32.10
C LEU A 44 -35.89 -26.90 -31.74
N GLY A 45 -35.89 -25.57 -31.56
CA GLY A 45 -34.69 -24.87 -31.04
C GLY A 45 -34.27 -25.38 -29.69
N ALA A 46 -35.21 -25.55 -28.75
CA ALA A 46 -34.95 -26.10 -27.43
C ALA A 46 -34.45 -27.58 -27.50
N ALA A 47 -35.05 -28.41 -28.37
CA ALA A 47 -34.58 -29.78 -28.57
C ALA A 47 -33.17 -29.86 -29.17
N ARG A 48 -32.84 -29.00 -30.11
CA ARG A 48 -31.49 -28.87 -30.72
C ARG A 48 -30.44 -28.40 -29.71
N HIS A 49 -30.82 -27.42 -28.91
CA HIS A 49 -29.93 -26.94 -27.83
C HIS A 49 -29.64 -28.09 -26.82
N ALA A 50 -30.66 -28.78 -26.34
CA ALA A 50 -30.51 -29.90 -25.42
C ALA A 50 -29.73 -31.07 -26.04
N ALA A 51 -29.71 -31.20 -27.37
CA ALA A 51 -28.89 -32.16 -28.10
C ALA A 51 -27.47 -31.70 -28.41
N GLY A 52 -27.04 -30.54 -27.90
CA GLY A 52 -25.69 -30.00 -28.11
C GLY A 52 -25.41 -29.46 -29.51
N ALA A 53 -26.46 -28.98 -30.23
CA ALA A 53 -26.37 -28.46 -31.57
C ALA A 53 -26.74 -26.92 -31.61
N PRO A 54 -25.90 -26.05 -31.07
CA PRO A 54 -26.24 -24.62 -30.85
C PRO A 54 -26.48 -23.84 -32.14
N GLU A 55 -25.77 -24.10 -33.25
CA GLU A 55 -26.00 -23.42 -34.53
C GLU A 55 -27.35 -23.81 -35.10
N ALA A 56 -27.73 -25.06 -35.04
CA ALA A 56 -29.05 -25.53 -35.50
C ALA A 56 -30.18 -25.01 -34.59
N ALA A 57 -29.92 -24.90 -33.29
CA ALA A 57 -30.86 -24.28 -32.34
C ALA A 57 -31.06 -22.81 -32.63
N LEU A 58 -29.97 -22.05 -32.92
CA LEU A 58 -30.01 -20.65 -33.31
C LEU A 58 -30.95 -20.41 -34.50
N ALA A 59 -30.76 -21.19 -35.59
CA ALA A 59 -31.59 -21.07 -36.76
C ALA A 59 -33.07 -21.37 -36.48
N SER A 60 -33.36 -22.27 -35.55
CA SER A 60 -34.74 -22.60 -35.16
C SER A 60 -35.39 -21.48 -34.36
N PHE A 61 -34.67 -20.91 -33.41
CA PHE A 61 -35.16 -19.77 -32.62
C PHE A 61 -35.34 -18.52 -33.49
N GLU A 62 -34.42 -18.26 -34.43
CA GLU A 62 -34.53 -17.16 -35.42
C GLU A 62 -35.80 -17.32 -36.28
N ARG A 63 -36.06 -18.53 -36.80
CA ARG A 63 -37.26 -18.80 -37.56
C ARG A 63 -38.53 -18.60 -36.74
N ALA A 64 -38.53 -19.09 -35.48
CA ALA A 64 -39.66 -18.90 -34.57
C ALA A 64 -39.94 -17.42 -34.30
N GLY A 65 -38.91 -16.62 -34.02
CA GLY A 65 -39.04 -15.18 -33.76
C GLY A 65 -39.42 -14.39 -35.02
N THR A 66 -39.07 -14.87 -36.24
CA THR A 66 -39.47 -14.28 -37.49
C THR A 66 -40.97 -14.54 -37.77
N LEU A 67 -41.44 -15.74 -37.44
CA LEU A 67 -42.85 -16.13 -37.63
C LEU A 67 -43.77 -15.44 -36.61
N ASP A 68 -43.31 -15.35 -35.36
CA ASP A 68 -44.03 -14.64 -34.30
C ASP A 68 -43.05 -13.76 -33.51
N PRO A 69 -42.93 -12.47 -33.80
CA PRO A 69 -42.10 -11.52 -33.08
C PRO A 69 -42.50 -11.31 -31.62
N THR A 70 -43.71 -11.72 -31.25
CA THR A 70 -44.21 -11.61 -29.86
C THR A 70 -43.88 -12.84 -29.00
N LEU A 71 -43.36 -13.90 -29.61
CA LEU A 71 -42.95 -15.12 -28.90
C LEU A 71 -41.63 -14.86 -28.15
N LEU A 72 -41.77 -14.28 -26.98
CA LEU A 72 -40.63 -13.87 -26.09
C LEU A 72 -39.61 -15.00 -25.90
N ALA A 73 -40.11 -16.23 -25.60
CA ALA A 73 -39.24 -17.37 -25.35
C ALA A 73 -38.34 -17.74 -26.54
N ALA A 74 -38.79 -17.56 -27.77
CA ALA A 74 -37.98 -17.82 -28.95
C ALA A 74 -36.87 -16.77 -29.11
N ARG A 75 -37.17 -15.49 -28.89
CA ARG A 75 -36.17 -14.42 -28.91
C ARG A 75 -35.14 -14.51 -27.79
N GLN A 76 -35.58 -14.90 -26.60
CA GLN A 76 -34.66 -15.22 -25.49
C GLN A 76 -33.74 -16.40 -25.82
N GLY A 77 -34.30 -17.46 -26.42
CA GLY A 77 -33.52 -18.59 -26.92
C GLY A 77 -32.50 -18.20 -27.98
N HIS A 78 -32.88 -17.29 -28.90
CA HIS A 78 -31.99 -16.74 -29.92
C HIS A 78 -30.78 -16.01 -29.28
N VAL A 79 -31.02 -15.11 -28.32
CA VAL A 79 -29.96 -14.42 -27.59
C VAL A 79 -29.05 -15.41 -26.87
N ALA A 80 -29.64 -16.42 -26.17
CA ALA A 80 -28.87 -17.42 -25.46
C ALA A 80 -27.92 -18.21 -26.39
N MET A 81 -28.38 -18.56 -27.59
CA MET A 81 -27.53 -19.26 -28.56
C MET A 81 -26.44 -18.37 -29.16
N LEU A 82 -26.72 -17.09 -29.37
CA LEU A 82 -25.70 -16.13 -29.79
C LEU A 82 -24.56 -16.03 -28.74
N VAL A 83 -24.93 -16.02 -27.47
CA VAL A 83 -23.94 -16.04 -26.35
C VAL A 83 -23.12 -17.33 -26.36
N VAL A 84 -23.78 -18.50 -26.46
CA VAL A 84 -23.11 -19.80 -26.49
C VAL A 84 -22.12 -19.92 -27.66
N LEU A 85 -22.47 -19.32 -28.80
CA LEU A 85 -21.63 -19.29 -30.01
C LEU A 85 -20.57 -18.17 -30.00
N GLY A 86 -20.43 -17.39 -28.94
CA GLY A 86 -19.47 -16.30 -28.82
C GLY A 86 -19.78 -15.09 -29.73
N ARG A 87 -21.01 -15.00 -30.29
CA ARG A 87 -21.42 -13.89 -31.14
C ARG A 87 -21.89 -12.70 -30.30
N THR A 88 -21.01 -12.15 -29.52
CA THR A 88 -21.30 -11.20 -28.43
C THR A 88 -21.97 -9.91 -28.90
N ASP A 89 -21.52 -9.32 -30.02
CA ASP A 89 -22.14 -8.08 -30.54
C ASP A 89 -23.58 -8.30 -31.02
N ALA A 90 -23.85 -9.43 -31.67
CA ALA A 90 -25.19 -9.81 -32.09
C ALA A 90 -26.11 -10.10 -30.92
N ALA A 91 -25.60 -10.80 -29.89
CA ALA A 91 -26.32 -11.06 -28.65
C ALA A 91 -26.70 -9.76 -27.93
N LEU A 92 -25.77 -8.80 -27.86
CA LEU A 92 -26.02 -7.51 -27.24
C LEU A 92 -27.08 -6.70 -28.01
N ALA A 93 -27.00 -6.65 -29.34
CA ALA A 93 -27.98 -5.97 -30.17
C ALA A 93 -29.39 -6.57 -30.04
N GLU A 94 -29.52 -7.90 -30.11
CA GLU A 94 -30.81 -8.58 -29.97
C GLU A 94 -31.38 -8.47 -28.55
N SER A 95 -30.52 -8.52 -27.50
CA SER A 95 -30.97 -8.32 -26.13
C SER A 95 -31.47 -6.89 -25.88
N ALA A 96 -30.85 -5.89 -26.52
CA ALA A 96 -31.33 -4.49 -26.48
C ALA A 96 -32.72 -4.37 -27.14
N ALA A 97 -32.90 -4.97 -28.32
CA ALA A 97 -34.19 -5.00 -29.01
C ALA A 97 -35.28 -5.73 -28.20
N LEU A 98 -34.90 -6.77 -27.43
CA LEU A 98 -35.80 -7.42 -26.48
C LEU A 98 -36.26 -6.49 -25.35
N VAL A 99 -35.35 -5.73 -24.76
CA VAL A 99 -35.68 -4.73 -23.72
C VAL A 99 -36.59 -3.65 -24.23
N GLU A 100 -36.42 -3.21 -25.50
CA GLU A 100 -37.29 -2.23 -26.14
C GLU A 100 -38.70 -2.81 -26.43
N SER A 101 -38.76 -4.07 -26.92
CA SER A 101 -40.03 -4.73 -27.26
C SER A 101 -40.81 -5.15 -26.02
N PHE A 102 -40.12 -5.50 -24.92
CA PHE A 102 -40.70 -6.00 -23.68
C PHE A 102 -40.18 -5.25 -22.43
N PRO A 103 -40.45 -3.94 -22.33
CA PRO A 103 -39.85 -3.09 -21.27
C PRO A 103 -40.30 -3.40 -19.87
N GLY A 104 -41.35 -4.19 -19.69
CA GLY A 104 -41.85 -4.68 -18.39
C GLY A 104 -41.29 -6.03 -17.97
N ASP A 105 -40.44 -6.64 -18.76
CA ASP A 105 -39.83 -7.92 -18.40
C ASP A 105 -38.51 -7.71 -17.64
N ALA A 106 -38.56 -7.94 -16.33
CA ALA A 106 -37.41 -7.76 -15.43
C ALA A 106 -36.25 -8.70 -15.77
N GLN A 107 -36.53 -9.93 -16.24
CA GLN A 107 -35.50 -10.89 -16.59
C GLN A 107 -34.69 -10.47 -17.82
N ASN A 108 -35.37 -9.90 -18.85
CA ASN A 108 -34.69 -9.36 -20.03
C ASN A 108 -33.79 -8.19 -19.70
N LEU A 109 -34.25 -7.29 -18.81
CA LEU A 109 -33.42 -6.20 -18.29
C LEU A 109 -32.19 -6.72 -17.59
N ALA A 110 -32.34 -7.73 -16.71
CA ALA A 110 -31.25 -8.31 -15.97
C ALA A 110 -30.22 -9.02 -16.86
N ASN A 111 -30.71 -9.75 -17.88
CA ASN A 111 -29.85 -10.45 -18.83
C ASN A 111 -29.11 -9.46 -19.74
N HIS A 112 -29.77 -8.41 -20.22
CA HIS A 112 -29.13 -7.36 -21.01
C HIS A 112 -28.07 -6.60 -20.23
N ALA A 113 -28.32 -6.30 -18.95
CA ALA A 113 -27.34 -5.69 -18.06
C ALA A 113 -26.04 -6.50 -17.95
N LEU A 114 -26.18 -7.84 -17.75
CA LEU A 114 -25.04 -8.74 -17.69
C LEU A 114 -24.24 -8.76 -18.99
N LEU A 115 -24.94 -8.85 -20.14
CA LEU A 115 -24.31 -8.83 -21.45
C LEU A 115 -23.60 -7.50 -21.74
N LEU A 116 -24.22 -6.38 -21.37
CA LEU A 116 -23.63 -5.05 -21.52
C LEU A 116 -22.32 -4.92 -20.72
N LEU A 117 -22.34 -5.39 -19.48
CA LEU A 117 -21.16 -5.40 -18.64
C LEU A 117 -20.03 -6.27 -19.23
N GLN A 118 -20.37 -7.50 -19.66
CA GLN A 118 -19.39 -8.44 -20.21
C GLN A 118 -18.82 -8.02 -21.56
N ALA A 119 -19.68 -7.46 -22.44
CA ALA A 119 -19.30 -7.10 -23.80
C ALA A 119 -18.60 -5.74 -23.90
N ARG A 120 -18.96 -4.77 -23.06
CA ARG A 120 -18.54 -3.36 -23.17
C ARG A 120 -17.84 -2.83 -21.92
N GLY A 121 -17.88 -3.54 -20.79
CA GLY A 121 -17.40 -3.05 -19.50
C GLY A 121 -18.24 -1.88 -18.95
N ASP A 122 -19.44 -1.66 -19.48
CA ASP A 122 -20.30 -0.54 -19.06
C ASP A 122 -20.97 -0.83 -17.72
N ALA A 123 -20.24 -0.56 -16.66
CA ALA A 123 -20.69 -0.76 -15.29
C ALA A 123 -21.88 0.15 -14.93
N ALA A 124 -21.89 1.40 -15.38
CA ALA A 124 -22.97 2.35 -15.09
C ALA A 124 -24.28 1.95 -15.77
N GLY A 125 -24.21 1.58 -17.05
CA GLY A 125 -25.37 1.09 -17.80
C GLY A 125 -25.92 -0.20 -17.22
N ALA A 126 -25.06 -1.13 -16.82
CA ALA A 126 -25.48 -2.38 -16.19
C ALA A 126 -26.19 -2.15 -14.84
N LEU A 127 -25.65 -1.28 -13.95
CA LEU A 127 -26.31 -0.93 -12.69
C LEU A 127 -27.69 -0.31 -12.93
N ALA A 128 -27.82 0.63 -13.87
CA ALA A 128 -29.09 1.27 -14.18
C ALA A 128 -30.15 0.27 -14.70
N LEU A 129 -29.73 -0.72 -15.50
CA LEU A 129 -30.62 -1.79 -15.99
C LEU A 129 -31.06 -2.73 -14.87
N TRP A 130 -30.16 -3.12 -13.97
CA TRP A 130 -30.52 -3.92 -12.79
C TRP A 130 -31.40 -3.14 -11.82
N ASP A 131 -31.22 -1.83 -11.64
CA ASP A 131 -32.11 -0.99 -10.83
C ASP A 131 -33.52 -0.98 -11.42
N ARG A 132 -33.67 -0.88 -12.74
CA ARG A 132 -34.96 -1.00 -13.43
C ARG A 132 -35.58 -2.39 -13.28
N ALA A 133 -34.77 -3.46 -13.42
CA ALA A 133 -35.23 -4.84 -13.24
C ALA A 133 -35.77 -5.06 -11.83
N LEU A 134 -35.04 -4.59 -10.81
CA LEU A 134 -35.42 -4.71 -9.40
C LEU A 134 -36.59 -3.79 -9.05
N GLY A 135 -36.80 -2.68 -9.75
CA GLY A 135 -38.02 -1.86 -9.67
C GLY A 135 -39.27 -2.60 -10.12
N LEU A 136 -39.15 -3.51 -11.11
CA LEU A 136 -40.23 -4.37 -11.60
C LEU A 136 -40.39 -5.65 -10.76
N ALA A 137 -39.28 -6.25 -10.34
CA ALA A 137 -39.25 -7.49 -9.58
C ALA A 137 -38.18 -7.39 -8.47
N PRO A 138 -38.53 -6.86 -7.27
CA PRO A 138 -37.57 -6.59 -6.19
C PRO A 138 -36.80 -7.81 -5.67
N GLY A 139 -37.36 -9.02 -5.85
CA GLY A 139 -36.74 -10.27 -5.47
C GLY A 139 -36.04 -11.02 -6.60
N LEU A 140 -35.77 -10.38 -7.76
CA LEU A 140 -35.15 -11.09 -8.91
C LEU A 140 -33.72 -11.50 -8.58
N GLU A 141 -33.49 -12.78 -8.31
CA GLU A 141 -32.21 -13.34 -7.87
C GLU A 141 -31.04 -12.98 -8.79
N PRO A 142 -31.10 -13.16 -10.14
CA PRO A 142 -29.97 -12.82 -11.00
C PRO A 142 -29.58 -11.33 -10.95
N ALA A 143 -30.55 -10.43 -10.80
CA ALA A 143 -30.29 -9.01 -10.71
C ALA A 143 -29.64 -8.65 -9.35
N LEU A 144 -30.16 -9.17 -8.25
CA LEU A 144 -29.60 -8.96 -6.90
C LEU A 144 -28.17 -9.49 -6.80
N LEU A 145 -27.93 -10.71 -7.33
CA LEU A 145 -26.61 -11.34 -7.29
C LEU A 145 -25.59 -10.52 -8.10
N ASN A 146 -25.85 -10.25 -9.37
CA ASN A 146 -24.89 -9.61 -10.26
C ASN A 146 -24.67 -8.14 -9.90
N ARG A 147 -25.73 -7.43 -9.52
CA ARG A 147 -25.63 -6.04 -9.05
C ARG A 147 -24.76 -5.94 -7.79
N GLY A 148 -24.96 -6.84 -6.81
CA GLY A 148 -24.18 -6.84 -5.59
C GLY A 148 -22.70 -7.16 -5.82
N LEU A 149 -22.40 -8.10 -6.73
CA LEU A 149 -21.00 -8.39 -7.12
C LEU A 149 -20.34 -7.19 -7.78
N LEU A 150 -21.03 -6.51 -8.69
CA LEU A 150 -20.48 -5.32 -9.33
C LEU A 150 -20.28 -4.16 -8.34
N LEU A 151 -21.21 -3.94 -7.41
CA LEU A 151 -21.05 -2.92 -6.36
C LEU A 151 -19.83 -3.18 -5.50
N LEU A 152 -19.55 -4.44 -5.15
CA LEU A 152 -18.33 -4.82 -4.42
C LEU A 152 -17.06 -4.54 -5.24
N GLN A 153 -17.06 -4.90 -6.52
CA GLN A 153 -15.92 -4.63 -7.43
C GLN A 153 -15.63 -3.14 -7.57
N LEU A 154 -16.66 -2.30 -7.56
CA LEU A 154 -16.53 -0.85 -7.61
C LEU A 154 -16.21 -0.19 -6.25
N GLY A 155 -16.10 -0.97 -5.17
CA GLY A 155 -15.85 -0.45 -3.84
C GLY A 155 -17.05 0.23 -3.16
N HIS A 156 -18.25 0.09 -3.71
CA HIS A 156 -19.48 0.64 -3.15
C HIS A 156 -20.04 -0.23 -2.03
N THR A 157 -19.26 -0.43 -0.97
CA THR A 157 -19.52 -1.43 0.09
C THR A 157 -20.86 -1.26 0.78
N ALA A 158 -21.26 -0.03 1.13
CA ALA A 158 -22.56 0.24 1.77
C ALA A 158 -23.75 -0.13 0.86
N ALA A 159 -23.67 0.19 -0.43
CA ALA A 159 -24.70 -0.16 -1.41
C ALA A 159 -24.74 -1.69 -1.65
N ALA A 160 -23.58 -2.35 -1.67
CA ALA A 160 -23.48 -3.80 -1.77
C ALA A 160 -24.12 -4.50 -0.56
N ALA A 161 -23.88 -4.02 0.66
CA ALA A 161 -24.49 -4.54 1.88
C ALA A 161 -26.01 -4.36 1.88
N ALA A 162 -26.51 -3.19 1.46
CA ALA A 162 -27.94 -2.94 1.32
C ALA A 162 -28.58 -3.89 0.30
N ASN A 163 -27.95 -4.05 -0.89
CA ASN A 163 -28.40 -5.00 -1.91
C ASN A 163 -28.43 -6.45 -1.41
N ALA A 164 -27.39 -6.87 -0.68
CA ALA A 164 -27.29 -8.23 -0.15
C ALA A 164 -28.32 -8.48 0.97
N ARG A 165 -28.65 -7.50 1.79
CA ARG A 165 -29.77 -7.59 2.75
C ARG A 165 -31.10 -7.81 2.03
N THR A 166 -31.40 -7.01 0.98
CA THR A 166 -32.59 -7.22 0.14
C THR A 166 -32.60 -8.63 -0.47
N PHE A 167 -31.43 -9.16 -0.88
CA PHE A 167 -31.33 -10.51 -1.43
C PHE A 167 -31.63 -11.58 -0.37
N VAL A 168 -31.13 -11.46 0.85
CA VAL A 168 -31.43 -12.35 1.97
C VAL A 168 -32.91 -12.29 2.35
N ASP A 169 -33.51 -11.10 2.41
CA ASP A 169 -34.92 -10.90 2.75
C ASP A 169 -35.85 -11.56 1.71
N ALA A 170 -35.51 -11.45 0.42
CA ALA A 170 -36.25 -12.09 -0.66
C ALA A 170 -36.05 -13.61 -0.73
N HIS A 171 -34.85 -14.09 -0.34
CA HIS A 171 -34.44 -15.50 -0.48
C HIS A 171 -33.73 -16.02 0.80
N PRO A 172 -34.41 -16.13 1.95
CA PRO A 172 -33.77 -16.45 3.24
C PRO A 172 -33.14 -17.83 3.35
N ALA A 173 -33.48 -18.76 2.45
CA ALA A 173 -32.88 -20.08 2.36
C ALA A 173 -31.81 -20.22 1.24
N ASN A 174 -31.45 -19.10 0.61
CA ASN A 174 -30.45 -19.10 -0.47
C ASN A 174 -29.04 -18.88 0.10
N ALA A 175 -28.18 -19.90 0.01
CA ALA A 175 -26.80 -19.83 0.51
C ALA A 175 -25.98 -18.69 -0.17
N ARG A 176 -26.24 -18.43 -1.47
CA ARG A 176 -25.54 -17.35 -2.21
C ARG A 176 -25.90 -15.96 -1.67
N ALA A 177 -27.16 -15.74 -1.27
CA ALA A 177 -27.60 -14.48 -0.69
C ALA A 177 -26.85 -14.20 0.62
N HIS A 178 -26.76 -15.17 1.50
CA HIS A 178 -26.01 -15.07 2.76
C HIS A 178 -24.50 -14.91 2.54
N ALA A 179 -23.94 -15.64 1.56
CA ALA A 179 -22.52 -15.50 1.19
C ALA A 179 -22.22 -14.07 0.70
N GLN A 180 -23.05 -13.52 -0.18
CA GLN A 180 -22.90 -12.14 -0.68
C GLN A 180 -23.04 -11.11 0.45
N LEU A 181 -23.97 -11.34 1.39
CA LEU A 181 -24.08 -10.48 2.57
C LEU A 181 -22.82 -10.51 3.43
N GLY A 182 -22.28 -11.72 3.66
CA GLY A 182 -21.02 -11.91 4.38
C GLY A 182 -19.85 -11.16 3.70
N GLU A 183 -19.76 -11.25 2.38
CA GLU A 183 -18.72 -10.54 1.60
C GLU A 183 -18.85 -9.01 1.70
N ALA A 184 -20.06 -8.50 1.58
CA ALA A 184 -20.31 -7.07 1.66
C ALA A 184 -20.02 -6.52 3.08
N LEU A 185 -20.38 -7.27 4.11
CA LEU A 185 -20.10 -6.92 5.50
C LEU A 185 -18.60 -7.00 5.84
N LEU A 186 -17.87 -7.99 5.27
CA LEU A 186 -16.40 -8.05 5.36
C LEU A 186 -15.77 -6.78 4.76
N ALA A 187 -16.20 -6.40 3.57
CA ALA A 187 -15.72 -5.20 2.90
C ALA A 187 -16.07 -3.91 3.64
N SER A 188 -17.13 -3.91 4.45
CA SER A 188 -17.53 -2.79 5.32
C SER A 188 -16.87 -2.83 6.70
N GLY A 189 -16.12 -3.89 7.04
CA GLY A 189 -15.49 -4.05 8.35
C GLY A 189 -16.43 -4.51 9.46
N GLU A 190 -17.63 -4.98 9.14
CA GLU A 190 -18.65 -5.49 10.08
C GLU A 190 -18.44 -6.99 10.34
N TYR A 191 -17.33 -7.37 11.00
CA TYR A 191 -16.81 -8.74 11.03
C TYR A 191 -17.68 -9.75 11.75
N GLU A 192 -18.31 -9.39 12.89
CA GLU A 192 -19.26 -10.28 13.60
C GLU A 192 -20.48 -10.58 12.74
N ALA A 193 -21.06 -9.56 12.12
CA ALA A 193 -22.19 -9.72 11.22
C ALA A 193 -21.81 -10.51 9.97
N ALA A 194 -20.62 -10.25 9.41
CA ALA A 194 -20.07 -11.00 8.28
C ALA A 194 -19.91 -12.49 8.61
N LEU A 195 -19.32 -12.80 9.77
CA LEU A 195 -19.14 -14.18 10.25
C LEU A 195 -20.48 -14.90 10.38
N SER A 196 -21.48 -14.24 10.99
CA SER A 196 -22.83 -14.78 11.13
C SER A 196 -23.48 -15.07 9.78
N ALA A 197 -23.34 -14.19 8.79
CA ALA A 197 -23.87 -14.38 7.46
C ALA A 197 -23.16 -15.53 6.72
N ILE A 198 -21.81 -15.62 6.82
CA ILE A 198 -21.02 -16.69 6.24
C ILE A 198 -21.37 -18.04 6.86
N ASP A 199 -21.46 -18.12 8.19
CA ASP A 199 -21.83 -19.35 8.90
C ASP A 199 -23.25 -19.79 8.49
N ARG A 200 -24.18 -18.85 8.28
CA ARG A 200 -25.51 -19.17 7.76
C ARG A 200 -25.47 -19.71 6.33
N ALA A 201 -24.64 -19.11 5.46
CA ALA A 201 -24.45 -19.62 4.09
C ALA A 201 -23.92 -21.06 4.09
N LEU A 202 -22.91 -21.36 4.93
CA LEU A 202 -22.32 -22.70 5.08
C LEU A 202 -23.30 -23.71 5.69
N ALA A 203 -24.20 -23.29 6.56
CA ALA A 203 -25.24 -24.15 7.12
C ALA A 203 -26.34 -24.50 6.10
N LEU A 204 -26.54 -23.68 5.06
CA LEU A 204 -27.51 -23.92 3.99
C LEU A 204 -26.97 -24.82 2.89
N GLY A 205 -25.67 -25.01 2.80
CA GLY A 205 -25.04 -25.90 1.83
C GLY A 205 -23.52 -25.83 1.86
N PRO A 206 -22.82 -26.82 1.31
CA PRO A 206 -21.37 -26.80 1.23
C PRO A 206 -20.93 -25.59 0.36
N GLY A 207 -20.23 -24.65 0.98
CA GLY A 207 -19.72 -23.50 0.29
C GLY A 207 -18.42 -23.81 -0.46
N PRO A 208 -18.00 -22.95 -1.42
CA PRO A 208 -16.71 -23.07 -2.07
C PRO A 208 -15.57 -22.79 -1.07
N ALA A 209 -14.36 -23.31 -1.34
CA ALA A 209 -13.16 -23.08 -0.52
C ALA A 209 -12.97 -21.59 -0.15
N LEU A 210 -13.24 -20.70 -1.09
CA LEU A 210 -13.12 -19.26 -0.89
C LEU A 210 -14.05 -18.71 0.21
N LEU A 211 -15.21 -19.33 0.44
CA LEU A 211 -16.11 -18.93 1.53
C LEU A 211 -15.52 -19.27 2.90
N HIS A 212 -14.83 -20.42 3.01
CA HIS A 212 -14.07 -20.78 4.22
C HIS A 212 -12.87 -19.84 4.43
N VAL A 213 -12.18 -19.41 3.37
CA VAL A 213 -11.14 -18.38 3.46
C VAL A 213 -11.73 -17.07 4.01
N LYS A 214 -12.88 -16.63 3.51
CA LYS A 214 -13.56 -15.43 4.01
C LYS A 214 -14.00 -15.56 5.46
N ARG A 215 -14.44 -16.76 5.86
CA ARG A 215 -14.71 -17.10 7.27
C ARG A 215 -13.47 -16.93 8.14
N GLY A 216 -12.34 -17.50 7.71
CA GLY A 216 -11.05 -17.37 8.38
C GLY A 216 -10.61 -15.90 8.49
N TYR A 217 -10.84 -15.11 7.45
CA TYR A 217 -10.52 -13.68 7.45
C TYR A 217 -11.38 -12.91 8.49
N ALA A 218 -12.68 -13.17 8.57
CA ALA A 218 -13.54 -12.58 9.59
C ALA A 218 -13.10 -12.96 11.01
N LEU A 219 -12.78 -14.23 11.22
CA LEU A 219 -12.31 -14.75 12.51
C LEU A 219 -10.95 -14.14 12.91
N ALA A 220 -10.02 -13.97 11.96
CA ALA A 220 -8.75 -13.31 12.18
C ALA A 220 -8.96 -11.85 12.59
N ALA A 221 -9.85 -11.15 11.90
CA ALA A 221 -10.23 -9.77 12.24
C ALA A 221 -10.80 -9.63 13.66
N LEU A 222 -11.49 -10.66 14.14
CA LEU A 222 -12.06 -10.76 15.49
C LEU A 222 -11.07 -11.32 16.52
N ARG A 223 -9.82 -11.53 16.16
CA ARG A 223 -8.76 -12.14 16.99
C ARG A 223 -9.07 -13.55 17.48
N ARG A 224 -9.94 -14.27 16.75
CA ARG A 224 -10.25 -15.70 16.98
C ARG A 224 -9.29 -16.55 16.15
N PHE A 225 -7.99 -16.47 16.46
CA PHE A 225 -6.92 -16.97 15.59
C PHE A 225 -6.95 -18.48 15.39
N ASP A 226 -7.23 -19.27 16.44
CA ASP A 226 -7.30 -20.74 16.31
C ASP A 226 -8.45 -21.17 15.38
N ALA A 227 -9.62 -20.58 15.55
CA ALA A 227 -10.76 -20.83 14.68
C ALA A 227 -10.51 -20.34 13.23
N ALA A 228 -9.72 -19.28 13.06
CA ALA A 228 -9.31 -18.79 11.74
C ALA A 228 -8.37 -19.80 11.05
N ARG A 229 -7.40 -20.39 11.78
CA ARG A 229 -6.52 -21.45 11.25
C ARG A 229 -7.35 -22.65 10.80
N GLU A 230 -8.27 -23.13 11.64
CA GLU A 230 -9.20 -24.24 11.27
C GLU A 230 -9.99 -23.92 10.00
N ALA A 231 -10.46 -22.67 9.83
CA ALA A 231 -11.18 -22.27 8.63
C ALA A 231 -10.29 -22.26 7.39
N PHE A 232 -9.03 -21.80 7.49
CA PHE A 232 -8.07 -21.84 6.38
C PHE A 232 -7.66 -23.26 6.03
N ASP A 233 -7.45 -24.15 7.01
CA ASP A 233 -7.15 -25.56 6.79
C ASP A 233 -8.34 -26.27 6.12
N THR A 234 -9.56 -25.97 6.55
CA THR A 234 -10.78 -26.44 5.91
C THR A 234 -10.84 -25.99 4.45
N ALA A 235 -10.61 -24.69 4.17
CA ALA A 235 -10.59 -24.18 2.82
C ALA A 235 -9.56 -24.91 1.93
N ARG A 236 -8.36 -25.14 2.46
CA ARG A 236 -7.27 -25.84 1.75
C ARG A 236 -7.63 -27.30 1.46
N SER A 237 -8.38 -27.95 2.34
CA SER A 237 -8.85 -29.32 2.13
C SER A 237 -9.90 -29.44 1.02
N PHE A 238 -10.65 -28.36 0.74
CA PHE A 238 -11.63 -28.31 -0.35
C PHE A 238 -10.97 -28.00 -1.71
N ASP A 239 -10.08 -26.98 -1.76
CA ASP A 239 -9.41 -26.57 -2.99
C ASP A 239 -8.15 -25.76 -2.63
N ALA A 240 -7.00 -26.40 -2.62
CA ALA A 240 -5.72 -25.80 -2.32
C ALA A 240 -5.30 -24.74 -3.39
N ASP A 241 -5.61 -25.00 -4.67
CA ASP A 241 -5.24 -24.10 -5.76
C ASP A 241 -6.03 -22.79 -5.70
N ALA A 242 -7.33 -22.85 -5.35
CA ALA A 242 -8.14 -21.65 -5.15
C ALA A 242 -7.66 -20.83 -3.94
N VAL A 243 -7.26 -21.48 -2.85
CA VAL A 243 -6.67 -20.81 -1.67
C VAL A 243 -5.36 -20.14 -2.02
N ASP A 244 -4.48 -20.83 -2.76
CA ASP A 244 -3.21 -20.28 -3.23
C ASP A 244 -3.41 -19.15 -4.25
N GLY A 245 -4.42 -19.24 -5.10
CA GLY A 245 -4.83 -18.15 -5.99
C GLY A 245 -5.26 -16.91 -5.22
N PHE A 246 -6.08 -17.08 -4.19
CA PHE A 246 -6.48 -15.99 -3.31
C PHE A 246 -5.28 -15.39 -2.55
N ARG A 247 -4.40 -16.23 -1.99
CA ARG A 247 -3.17 -15.81 -1.32
C ARG A 247 -2.30 -14.93 -2.25
N ARG A 248 -2.13 -15.34 -3.51
CA ARG A 248 -1.42 -14.54 -4.52
C ARG A 248 -2.10 -13.21 -4.84
N SER A 249 -3.44 -13.19 -4.84
CA SER A 249 -4.19 -11.95 -5.10
C SER A 249 -4.03 -10.90 -4.00
N LEU A 250 -3.76 -11.32 -2.76
CA LEU A 250 -3.47 -10.40 -1.64
C LEU A 250 -2.10 -9.71 -1.80
N ALA A 251 -1.24 -10.25 -2.63
CA ALA A 251 0.14 -9.75 -2.77
C ALA A 251 0.25 -8.39 -3.46
N ALA A 252 -0.73 -7.95 -4.26
CA ALA A 252 -0.84 -6.63 -4.89
C ALA A 252 0.52 -5.99 -5.31
N GLY A 253 1.40 -6.78 -5.95
CA GLY A 253 2.75 -6.35 -6.36
C GLY A 253 3.87 -6.58 -5.34
N HIS A 254 3.58 -7.19 -4.20
CA HIS A 254 4.54 -7.68 -3.20
C HIS A 254 4.64 -9.20 -3.25
N ALA A 255 5.65 -9.79 -2.60
CA ALA A 255 5.71 -11.24 -2.44
C ALA A 255 4.47 -11.73 -1.67
N ALA A 256 3.77 -12.73 -2.21
CA ALA A 256 2.63 -13.32 -1.51
C ALA A 256 3.11 -13.89 -0.15
N PRO A 257 2.33 -13.72 0.94
CA PRO A 257 2.67 -14.34 2.20
C PRO A 257 2.82 -15.86 2.00
N PRO A 258 3.78 -16.52 2.66
CA PRO A 258 4.01 -17.96 2.49
C PRO A 258 2.78 -18.78 2.86
N GLU A 259 2.01 -18.32 3.85
CA GLU A 259 0.78 -18.95 4.33
C GLU A 259 -0.28 -17.91 4.70
N LEU A 260 -1.54 -18.34 4.83
CA LEU A 260 -2.61 -17.52 5.41
C LEU A 260 -2.48 -17.58 6.94
N ASP A 261 -1.59 -16.76 7.49
CA ASP A 261 -1.42 -16.60 8.95
C ASP A 261 -2.46 -15.61 9.50
N PRO A 262 -3.34 -16.04 10.44
CA PRO A 262 -4.37 -15.17 10.99
C PRO A 262 -3.83 -13.93 11.72
N GLU A 263 -2.74 -14.08 12.46
CA GLU A 263 -2.13 -12.93 13.15
C GLU A 263 -1.52 -11.95 12.17
N ALA A 264 -0.84 -12.42 11.12
CA ALA A 264 -0.30 -11.55 10.07
C ALA A 264 -1.41 -10.79 9.33
N ILE A 265 -2.52 -11.47 9.01
CA ILE A 265 -3.72 -10.85 8.40
C ILE A 265 -4.29 -9.76 9.31
N TYR A 266 -4.44 -10.04 10.61
CA TYR A 266 -4.91 -9.06 11.59
C TYR A 266 -3.96 -7.85 11.67
N LEU A 267 -2.65 -8.10 11.80
CA LEU A 267 -1.64 -7.05 11.92
C LEU A 267 -1.57 -6.16 10.67
N ALA A 268 -1.62 -6.75 9.47
CA ALA A 268 -1.63 -6.00 8.21
C ALA A 268 -2.87 -5.08 8.13
N ARG A 269 -4.05 -5.60 8.45
CA ARG A 269 -5.29 -4.84 8.45
C ARG A 269 -5.29 -3.70 9.46
N GLU A 270 -4.88 -3.97 10.71
CA GLU A 270 -4.83 -2.93 11.74
C GLU A 270 -3.77 -1.87 11.42
N TYR A 271 -2.68 -2.27 10.79
CA TYR A 271 -1.70 -1.31 10.30
C TYR A 271 -2.29 -0.37 9.24
N GLU A 272 -3.11 -0.87 8.31
CA GLU A 272 -3.85 -0.02 7.36
C GLU A 272 -4.77 0.99 8.05
N ARG A 273 -5.39 0.63 9.18
CA ARG A 273 -6.16 1.56 10.01
C ARG A 273 -5.26 2.62 10.65
N GLN A 274 -4.08 2.21 11.18
CA GLN A 274 -3.09 3.17 11.70
C GLN A 274 -2.65 4.18 10.63
N LEU A 275 -2.48 3.74 9.36
CA LEU A 275 -2.16 4.65 8.24
C LEU A 275 -3.22 5.71 7.99
N ARG A 276 -4.45 5.48 8.41
CA ARG A 276 -5.58 6.43 8.33
C ARG A 276 -5.82 7.19 9.64
N CYS A 277 -4.91 7.08 10.60
CA CYS A 277 -5.07 7.63 11.95
C CYS A 277 -6.35 7.14 12.65
N ASP A 278 -6.82 5.94 12.34
CA ASP A 278 -7.86 5.24 13.09
C ASP A 278 -7.18 4.39 14.18
N TRP A 279 -7.21 4.86 15.40
CA TRP A 279 -6.51 4.28 16.54
C TRP A 279 -7.42 3.51 17.50
N SER A 280 -8.67 3.24 17.11
CA SER A 280 -9.68 2.65 18.00
C SER A 280 -9.29 1.29 18.60
N ASP A 281 -8.49 0.46 17.88
CA ASP A 281 -8.02 -0.85 18.34
C ASP A 281 -6.48 -0.91 18.55
N ARG A 282 -5.83 0.26 18.68
CA ARG A 282 -4.37 0.36 18.73
C ARG A 282 -3.72 -0.48 19.85
N ASP A 283 -4.30 -0.51 21.02
CA ASP A 283 -3.73 -1.26 22.17
C ASP A 283 -3.76 -2.77 21.89
N ALA A 284 -4.88 -3.26 21.36
CA ALA A 284 -5.01 -4.66 20.94
C ALA A 284 -4.04 -5.03 19.80
N PHE A 285 -3.87 -4.13 18.85
CA PHE A 285 -2.87 -4.30 17.78
C PHE A 285 -1.45 -4.40 18.34
N LEU A 286 -1.07 -3.51 19.26
CA LEU A 286 0.26 -3.53 19.89
C LEU A 286 0.49 -4.78 20.74
N GLU A 287 -0.55 -5.28 21.42
CA GLU A 287 -0.51 -6.53 22.15
C GLU A 287 -0.21 -7.72 21.24
N VAL A 288 -0.99 -7.89 20.16
CA VAL A 288 -0.79 -8.96 19.18
C VAL A 288 0.58 -8.83 18.52
N PHE A 289 0.98 -7.61 18.14
CA PHE A 289 2.28 -7.36 17.54
C PHE A 289 3.43 -7.78 18.47
N ARG A 290 3.40 -7.40 19.76
CA ARG A 290 4.41 -7.81 20.75
C ARG A 290 4.43 -9.30 20.99
N ASN A 291 3.27 -9.95 21.07
CA ASN A 291 3.19 -11.40 21.22
C ASN A 291 3.83 -12.11 20.03
N ALA A 292 3.64 -11.58 18.81
CA ALA A 292 4.31 -12.12 17.61
C ALA A 292 5.84 -11.97 17.64
N LEU A 293 6.40 -10.95 18.33
CA LEU A 293 7.86 -10.79 18.48
C LEU A 293 8.52 -11.87 19.33
N VAL A 294 7.79 -12.49 20.26
CA VAL A 294 8.32 -13.48 21.22
C VAL A 294 7.96 -14.92 20.87
N ARG A 295 7.27 -15.16 19.77
CA ARG A 295 6.89 -16.52 19.34
C ARG A 295 8.11 -17.33 18.92
N SER A 296 8.03 -18.64 19.11
CA SER A 296 9.10 -19.59 18.77
C SER A 296 9.33 -19.77 17.28
N ASP A 297 8.33 -19.49 16.46
CA ASP A 297 8.40 -19.47 15.00
C ASP A 297 8.90 -18.13 14.42
N GLY A 298 9.23 -17.18 15.32
CA GLY A 298 9.78 -15.87 15.02
C GLY A 298 8.70 -14.81 14.74
N PRO A 299 9.07 -13.53 14.82
CA PRO A 299 8.18 -12.44 14.48
C PRO A 299 7.83 -12.45 12.99
N PRO A 300 6.72 -11.81 12.59
CA PRO A 300 6.38 -11.62 11.19
C PRO A 300 7.55 -10.96 10.44
N THR A 301 8.08 -11.62 9.43
CA THR A 301 9.24 -11.13 8.66
C THR A 301 8.85 -10.25 7.49
N GLU A 302 7.57 -9.90 7.36
CA GLU A 302 7.09 -9.04 6.29
C GLU A 302 7.75 -7.66 6.35
N ARG A 303 8.38 -7.26 5.25
CA ARG A 303 9.09 -5.96 5.13
C ARG A 303 8.20 -4.76 5.46
N GLY A 304 6.90 -4.84 5.13
CA GLY A 304 5.93 -3.81 5.49
C GLY A 304 5.84 -3.56 6.99
N LEU A 305 5.86 -4.61 7.80
CA LEU A 305 5.82 -4.51 9.26
C LEU A 305 7.14 -3.98 9.85
N LEU A 306 8.29 -4.32 9.24
CA LEU A 306 9.58 -3.74 9.65
C LEU A 306 9.61 -2.23 9.47
N PHE A 307 9.16 -1.75 8.31
CA PHE A 307 9.08 -0.32 8.05
C PHE A 307 8.02 0.36 8.94
N ALA A 308 6.88 -0.30 9.16
CA ALA A 308 5.84 0.12 10.08
C ALA A 308 6.35 0.29 11.51
N SER A 309 7.28 -0.57 11.93
CA SER A 309 7.85 -0.55 13.29
C SER A 309 8.47 0.79 13.67
N LEU A 310 8.89 1.61 12.69
CA LEU A 310 9.41 2.96 12.93
C LEU A 310 8.36 3.90 13.54
N SER A 311 7.08 3.65 13.28
CA SER A 311 5.92 4.42 13.78
C SER A 311 5.25 3.79 15.01
N LEU A 312 5.77 2.65 15.49
CA LEU A 312 5.19 1.95 16.64
C LEU A 312 5.98 2.28 17.93
N PRO A 313 5.32 2.31 19.07
CA PRO A 313 5.97 2.57 20.37
C PRO A 313 6.72 1.33 20.87
N LEU A 314 7.68 0.87 20.08
CA LEU A 314 8.55 -0.25 20.39
C LEU A 314 9.83 0.24 21.05
N THR A 315 10.31 -0.54 22.02
CA THR A 315 11.63 -0.34 22.64
C THR A 315 12.73 -0.61 21.60
N PRO A 316 13.96 -0.07 21.82
CA PRO A 316 15.11 -0.41 20.99
C PRO A 316 15.37 -1.92 20.87
N MET A 317 15.17 -2.69 21.96
CA MET A 317 15.35 -4.14 21.97
C MET A 317 14.28 -4.88 21.15
N GLU A 318 13.00 -4.46 21.21
CA GLU A 318 11.94 -5.02 20.38
C GLU A 318 12.21 -4.78 18.90
N ARG A 319 12.71 -3.59 18.53
CA ARG A 319 13.11 -3.27 17.15
C ARG A 319 14.29 -4.11 16.68
N LEU A 320 15.30 -4.29 17.54
CA LEU A 320 16.43 -5.16 17.22
C LEU A 320 15.98 -6.62 17.03
N ALA A 321 15.11 -7.15 17.89
CA ALA A 321 14.58 -8.51 17.78
C ALA A 321 13.86 -8.72 16.45
N LEU A 322 12.99 -7.76 16.06
CA LEU A 322 12.28 -7.79 14.79
C LEU A 322 13.25 -7.76 13.59
N ALA A 323 14.22 -6.84 13.60
CA ALA A 323 15.23 -6.73 12.55
C ALA A 323 16.11 -7.99 12.44
N ARG A 324 16.52 -8.56 13.59
CA ARG A 324 17.29 -9.82 13.62
C ARG A 324 16.54 -10.99 13.00
N ALA A 325 15.27 -11.18 13.35
CA ALA A 325 14.46 -12.24 12.78
C ALA A 325 14.35 -12.12 11.25
N ALA A 326 14.06 -10.93 10.76
CA ALA A 326 13.98 -10.67 9.33
C ALA A 326 15.32 -10.89 8.62
N SER A 327 16.42 -10.40 9.18
CA SER A 327 17.75 -10.56 8.59
C SER A 327 18.20 -12.03 8.54
N VAL A 328 17.90 -12.81 9.58
CA VAL A 328 18.19 -14.26 9.63
C VAL A 328 17.36 -15.00 8.57
N HIS A 329 16.08 -14.66 8.43
CA HIS A 329 15.22 -15.24 7.39
C HIS A 329 15.78 -14.96 5.99
N VAL A 330 16.11 -13.70 5.68
CA VAL A 330 16.71 -13.31 4.40
C VAL A 330 18.04 -14.04 4.16
N ALA A 331 18.93 -14.08 5.16
CA ALA A 331 20.23 -14.74 5.03
C ALA A 331 20.09 -16.25 4.78
N SER A 332 19.08 -16.90 5.37
CA SER A 332 18.83 -18.34 5.18
C SER A 332 18.31 -18.70 3.79
N SER A 333 17.70 -17.74 3.09
CA SER A 333 17.09 -17.94 1.75
C SER A 333 18.10 -17.84 0.60
N VAL A 334 19.32 -17.33 0.85
CA VAL A 334 20.30 -17.03 -0.20
C VAL A 334 21.67 -17.66 0.07
N ARG A 335 22.52 -17.66 -0.96
CA ARG A 335 23.94 -18.05 -0.84
C ARG A 335 24.80 -16.91 -1.34
N THR A 336 25.94 -16.68 -0.69
CA THR A 336 26.91 -15.64 -1.06
C THR A 336 27.39 -15.81 -2.49
N VAL A 337 27.67 -14.68 -3.16
CA VAL A 337 28.27 -14.67 -4.50
C VAL A 337 29.80 -14.63 -4.40
N SER A 338 30.47 -15.15 -5.46
CA SER A 338 31.92 -15.06 -5.57
C SER A 338 32.34 -13.62 -5.86
N ARG A 339 33.23 -13.07 -5.05
CA ARG A 339 33.80 -11.74 -5.23
C ARG A 339 35.23 -11.83 -5.75
N ARG A 340 35.59 -10.93 -6.65
CA ARG A 340 36.98 -10.66 -6.99
C ARG A 340 37.53 -9.61 -6.00
N ALA A 341 38.83 -9.67 -5.71
CA ALA A 341 39.48 -8.65 -4.91
C ALA A 341 39.29 -7.26 -5.54
N PRO A 342 39.08 -6.20 -4.72
CA PRO A 342 39.10 -4.83 -5.22
C PRO A 342 40.35 -4.53 -6.01
N GLY A 343 40.23 -3.66 -7.03
CA GLY A 343 41.37 -3.26 -7.87
C GLY A 343 42.40 -2.43 -7.12
N SER A 344 43.61 -2.29 -7.69
CA SER A 344 44.58 -1.26 -7.31
C SER A 344 44.24 0.01 -8.10
N GLY A 345 43.75 1.05 -7.45
CA GLY A 345 43.33 2.28 -8.12
C GLY A 345 42.39 3.10 -7.25
N ARG A 346 41.50 3.88 -7.86
CA ARG A 346 40.49 4.64 -7.17
C ARG A 346 39.61 3.74 -6.30
N PHE A 347 39.16 4.24 -5.16
CA PHE A 347 38.18 3.56 -4.33
C PHE A 347 36.83 3.45 -5.06
N ARG A 348 36.28 2.24 -5.16
CA ARG A 348 35.00 1.99 -5.82
C ARG A 348 33.88 1.93 -4.80
N ILE A 349 33.02 2.91 -4.85
CA ILE A 349 31.87 3.05 -3.92
C ILE A 349 30.59 2.83 -4.71
N GLY A 350 29.79 1.86 -4.27
CA GLY A 350 28.45 1.60 -4.80
C GLY A 350 27.36 2.15 -3.92
N TYR A 351 26.35 2.78 -4.50
CA TYR A 351 25.13 3.19 -3.83
C TYR A 351 23.94 2.41 -4.40
N LEU A 352 23.26 1.65 -3.54
CA LEU A 352 22.12 0.80 -3.90
C LEU A 352 20.81 1.44 -3.41
N SER A 353 19.81 1.59 -4.29
CA SER A 353 18.54 2.21 -3.90
C SER A 353 17.35 1.71 -4.71
N PRO A 354 16.17 1.48 -4.08
CA PRO A 354 14.90 1.33 -4.76
C PRO A 354 14.30 2.66 -5.25
N ASP A 355 14.92 3.79 -4.88
CA ASP A 355 14.37 5.13 -5.03
C ASP A 355 15.17 6.05 -5.95
N PHE A 356 15.98 5.50 -6.85
CA PHE A 356 16.60 6.26 -7.93
C PHE A 356 15.60 6.54 -9.06
N ARG A 357 14.58 7.31 -8.73
CA ARG A 357 13.43 7.72 -9.53
C ARG A 357 12.92 9.09 -9.02
N HIS A 358 11.73 9.54 -9.43
CA HIS A 358 11.10 10.74 -8.86
C HIS A 358 10.80 10.54 -7.35
N HIS A 359 11.83 10.65 -6.54
CA HIS A 359 11.76 10.40 -5.10
C HIS A 359 12.72 11.32 -4.32
N VAL A 360 12.42 11.54 -3.03
CA VAL A 360 13.25 12.38 -2.15
C VAL A 360 14.68 11.86 -2.04
N THR A 361 14.89 10.55 -1.97
CA THR A 361 16.24 9.94 -1.92
C THR A 361 17.09 10.33 -3.12
N ALA A 362 16.55 10.26 -4.34
CA ALA A 362 17.27 10.69 -5.55
C ALA A 362 17.63 12.17 -5.48
N ARG A 363 16.71 13.03 -5.00
CA ARG A 363 16.97 14.49 -4.81
C ARG A 363 18.09 14.75 -3.83
N LEU A 364 18.14 14.01 -2.72
CA LEU A 364 19.17 14.18 -1.70
C LEU A 364 20.54 13.69 -2.21
N VAL A 365 20.57 12.56 -2.89
CA VAL A 365 21.82 11.82 -3.15
C VAL A 365 22.52 12.22 -4.44
N HIS A 366 21.80 12.60 -5.53
CA HIS A 366 22.48 12.94 -6.78
C HIS A 366 23.53 14.07 -6.65
N PRO A 367 23.34 15.15 -5.85
CA PRO A 367 24.38 16.16 -5.66
C PRO A 367 25.58 15.63 -4.88
N LEU A 368 25.35 14.71 -3.94
CA LEU A 368 26.41 14.01 -3.21
C LEU A 368 27.26 13.15 -4.15
N LEU A 369 26.59 12.33 -5.00
CA LEU A 369 27.30 11.52 -5.99
C LEU A 369 28.23 12.38 -6.85
N SER A 370 27.78 13.57 -7.25
CA SER A 370 28.57 14.52 -8.02
C SER A 370 29.71 15.17 -7.23
N ALA A 371 29.56 15.29 -5.90
CA ALA A 371 30.50 16.01 -5.04
C ALA A 371 31.72 15.17 -4.62
N HIS A 372 31.73 13.87 -4.88
CA HIS A 372 32.87 13.01 -4.58
C HIS A 372 34.12 13.38 -5.40
N ASP A 373 35.30 13.29 -4.78
CA ASP A 373 36.58 13.52 -5.44
C ASP A 373 36.88 12.40 -6.44
N ARG A 374 36.71 12.70 -7.73
CA ARG A 374 36.92 11.75 -8.84
C ARG A 374 38.38 11.38 -9.09
N SER A 375 39.31 12.07 -8.48
CA SER A 375 40.73 11.67 -8.56
C SER A 375 40.98 10.40 -7.75
N ASP A 376 40.27 10.20 -6.63
CA ASP A 376 40.45 9.10 -5.71
C ASP A 376 39.29 8.10 -5.67
N PHE A 377 38.07 8.51 -6.09
CA PHE A 377 36.85 7.73 -6.00
C PHE A 377 36.22 7.49 -7.37
N GLU A 378 35.70 6.28 -7.56
CA GLU A 378 34.86 5.87 -8.68
C GLU A 378 33.50 5.47 -8.13
N ILE A 379 32.43 6.14 -8.58
CA ILE A 379 31.10 6.06 -7.98
C ILE A 379 30.17 5.24 -8.89
N PHE A 380 29.58 4.22 -8.30
CA PHE A 380 28.60 3.34 -8.92
C PHE A 380 27.21 3.60 -8.30
N ALA A 381 26.17 3.64 -9.12
CA ALA A 381 24.79 3.70 -8.65
C ALA A 381 24.01 2.50 -9.20
N TYR A 382 23.34 1.79 -8.30
CA TYR A 382 22.53 0.60 -8.63
C TYR A 382 21.05 0.90 -8.32
N ALA A 383 20.22 0.90 -9.37
CA ALA A 383 18.80 1.12 -9.23
C ALA A 383 18.04 -0.21 -9.12
N LEU A 384 17.25 -0.35 -8.05
CA LEU A 384 16.36 -1.48 -7.82
C LEU A 384 14.96 -1.24 -8.41
N CYS A 385 14.71 -0.08 -9.00
CA CYS A 385 13.46 0.31 -9.63
C CYS A 385 13.66 0.59 -11.11
N PRO A 386 12.67 0.30 -11.97
CA PRO A 386 12.71 0.66 -13.38
C PRO A 386 12.77 2.19 -13.56
N GLY A 387 13.31 2.62 -14.69
CA GLY A 387 13.35 4.03 -15.05
C GLY A 387 11.94 4.60 -15.22
N ASP A 388 11.69 5.76 -14.61
CA ASP A 388 10.41 6.47 -14.64
C ASP A 388 10.41 7.70 -15.58
N GLY A 389 11.51 7.91 -16.31
CA GLY A 389 11.68 9.06 -17.20
C GLY A 389 11.86 10.39 -16.50
N SER A 390 11.98 10.44 -15.17
CA SER A 390 12.10 11.68 -14.40
C SER A 390 13.48 12.31 -14.51
N GLU A 391 13.52 13.64 -14.39
CA GLU A 391 14.80 14.40 -14.35
C GLU A 391 15.68 13.99 -13.14
N LEU A 392 15.06 13.58 -12.01
CA LEU A 392 15.82 13.08 -10.87
C LEU A 392 16.52 11.76 -11.17
N ARG A 393 15.88 10.85 -11.91
CA ARG A 393 16.52 9.62 -12.41
C ARG A 393 17.71 9.96 -13.29
N ALA A 394 17.50 10.82 -14.29
CA ALA A 394 18.55 11.24 -15.20
C ALA A 394 19.71 11.98 -14.48
N ALA A 395 19.39 12.72 -13.41
CA ALA A 395 20.40 13.40 -12.59
C ALA A 395 21.29 12.40 -11.82
N VAL A 396 20.72 11.32 -11.27
CA VAL A 396 21.49 10.24 -10.63
C VAL A 396 22.41 9.54 -11.68
N GLU A 397 21.87 9.24 -12.86
CA GLU A 397 22.62 8.60 -13.94
C GLU A 397 23.84 9.44 -14.36
N ARG A 398 23.67 10.75 -14.51
CA ARG A 398 24.77 11.68 -14.83
C ARG A 398 25.79 11.86 -13.70
N ALA A 399 25.35 11.69 -12.46
CA ALA A 399 26.17 11.92 -11.27
C ALA A 399 27.11 10.75 -10.95
N ALA A 400 26.83 9.55 -11.43
CA ALA A 400 27.65 8.37 -11.21
C ALA A 400 28.67 8.14 -12.36
N ASP A 401 29.84 7.54 -12.07
CA ASP A 401 30.78 7.10 -13.11
C ASP A 401 30.21 5.86 -13.84
N ALA A 402 29.47 5.04 -13.13
CA ALA A 402 28.75 3.90 -13.69
C ALA A 402 27.35 3.78 -13.04
N PHE A 403 26.35 3.73 -13.89
CA PHE A 403 24.97 3.47 -13.47
C PHE A 403 24.54 2.07 -13.93
N ARG A 404 23.89 1.31 -13.05
CA ARG A 404 23.36 -0.02 -13.33
C ARG A 404 21.87 -0.07 -12.95
N ASP A 405 21.00 -0.27 -13.92
CA ASP A 405 19.62 -0.67 -13.67
C ASP A 405 19.59 -2.19 -13.49
N VAL A 406 19.26 -2.64 -12.28
CA VAL A 406 19.16 -4.06 -11.92
C VAL A 406 17.72 -4.45 -11.57
N SER A 407 16.74 -3.62 -11.97
CA SER A 407 15.33 -3.85 -11.68
C SER A 407 14.75 -5.07 -12.40
N ASP A 408 15.26 -5.38 -13.60
CA ASP A 408 14.74 -6.43 -14.47
C ASP A 408 15.39 -7.81 -14.24
N VAL A 409 16.39 -7.88 -13.38
CA VAL A 409 17.10 -9.14 -13.08
C VAL A 409 16.76 -9.63 -11.67
N ASP A 410 16.89 -10.94 -11.43
CA ASP A 410 16.69 -11.51 -10.09
C ASP A 410 17.79 -11.07 -9.11
N ASP A 411 17.58 -11.35 -7.80
CA ASP A 411 18.49 -10.91 -6.74
C ASP A 411 19.90 -11.46 -6.91
N ARG A 412 20.03 -12.70 -7.41
CA ARG A 412 21.32 -13.33 -7.62
C ARG A 412 22.09 -12.68 -8.76
N ALA A 413 21.45 -12.47 -9.89
CA ALA A 413 22.06 -11.79 -11.04
C ALA A 413 22.45 -10.34 -10.67
N ALA A 414 21.61 -9.63 -9.93
CA ALA A 414 21.94 -8.30 -9.42
C ALA A 414 23.17 -8.32 -8.51
N ALA A 415 23.26 -9.27 -7.56
CA ALA A 415 24.43 -9.44 -6.71
C ALA A 415 25.71 -9.79 -7.51
N GLU A 416 25.61 -10.61 -8.55
CA GLU A 416 26.73 -10.96 -9.43
C GLU A 416 27.22 -9.77 -10.27
N ILE A 417 26.30 -8.91 -10.76
CA ILE A 417 26.64 -7.64 -11.43
C ILE A 417 27.43 -6.74 -10.49
N ILE A 418 26.93 -6.53 -9.26
CA ILE A 418 27.60 -5.69 -8.25
C ILE A 418 28.98 -6.26 -7.89
N ALA A 419 29.07 -7.58 -7.67
CA ALA A 419 30.35 -8.24 -7.39
C ALA A 419 31.36 -8.13 -8.55
N GLY A 420 30.87 -8.12 -9.79
CA GLY A 420 31.65 -7.91 -11.01
C GLY A 420 32.31 -6.53 -11.08
N ASP A 421 31.67 -5.49 -10.52
CA ASP A 421 32.20 -4.12 -10.48
C ASP A 421 33.34 -3.93 -9.45
N ARG A 422 33.61 -4.93 -8.58
CA ARG A 422 34.74 -4.97 -7.62
C ARG A 422 34.77 -3.78 -6.66
N LEU A 423 33.63 -3.49 -6.05
CA LEU A 423 33.51 -2.41 -5.10
C LEU A 423 34.41 -2.59 -3.87
N ASP A 424 34.88 -1.50 -3.29
CA ASP A 424 35.45 -1.46 -1.93
C ASP A 424 34.34 -1.37 -0.87
N VAL A 425 33.33 -0.55 -1.11
CA VAL A 425 32.18 -0.35 -0.22
C VAL A 425 30.88 -0.34 -1.02
N LEU A 426 29.85 -1.00 -0.51
CA LEU A 426 28.47 -0.88 -0.96
C LEU A 426 27.64 -0.20 0.12
N VAL A 427 27.00 0.92 -0.19
CA VAL A 427 26.11 1.66 0.69
C VAL A 427 24.67 1.38 0.28
N ASP A 428 23.92 0.76 1.17
CA ASP A 428 22.49 0.56 1.02
C ASP A 428 21.73 1.80 1.52
N LEU A 429 20.98 2.43 0.62
CA LEU A 429 20.17 3.61 0.91
C LEU A 429 18.70 3.27 1.25
N GLY A 430 18.32 2.01 1.13
CA GLY A 430 16.94 1.56 1.31
C GLY A 430 16.68 0.97 2.69
N GLY A 431 17.50 0.07 3.15
CA GLY A 431 17.22 -0.73 4.34
C GLY A 431 15.97 -1.59 4.15
N TYR A 432 15.02 -1.51 5.08
CA TYR A 432 13.74 -2.19 5.00
C TYR A 432 12.62 -1.31 4.42
N THR A 433 12.95 -0.34 3.58
CA THR A 433 11.93 0.45 2.87
C THR A 433 11.28 -0.33 1.73
N LEU A 434 10.14 0.16 1.24
CA LEU A 434 9.42 -0.46 0.14
C LEU A 434 10.30 -0.54 -1.12
N GLY A 435 10.31 -1.68 -1.78
CA GLY A 435 11.10 -1.93 -3.00
C GLY A 435 12.56 -2.29 -2.75
N SER A 436 13.03 -2.29 -1.50
CA SER A 436 14.36 -2.79 -1.15
C SER A 436 14.47 -4.31 -1.38
N ARG A 437 15.65 -4.75 -1.79
CA ARG A 437 16.00 -6.15 -2.10
C ARG A 437 17.17 -6.57 -1.23
N THR A 438 16.89 -6.80 0.06
CA THR A 438 17.89 -7.12 1.10
C THR A 438 18.61 -8.45 0.84
N GLU A 439 18.02 -9.35 0.04
CA GLU A 439 18.61 -10.60 -0.45
C GLU A 439 19.92 -10.33 -1.22
N ILE A 440 19.99 -9.26 -2.00
CA ILE A 440 21.21 -8.84 -2.69
C ILE A 440 22.33 -8.59 -1.70
N LEU A 441 22.04 -7.85 -0.62
CA LEU A 441 23.01 -7.54 0.43
C LEU A 441 23.43 -8.80 1.22
N ALA A 442 22.48 -9.72 1.47
CA ALA A 442 22.75 -10.99 2.16
C ALA A 442 23.68 -11.90 1.35
N MET A 443 23.71 -11.79 0.03
CA MET A 443 24.67 -12.46 -0.85
C MET A 443 26.09 -11.88 -0.78
N ARG A 444 26.30 -10.78 -0.04
CA ARG A 444 27.61 -10.15 0.21
C ARG A 444 28.40 -9.81 -1.07
N PRO A 445 27.84 -9.02 -2.02
CA PRO A 445 28.54 -8.67 -3.27
C PRO A 445 29.72 -7.71 -3.08
N ALA A 446 29.85 -7.03 -1.94
CA ALA A 446 30.98 -6.16 -1.61
C ALA A 446 31.69 -6.61 -0.33
N PRO A 447 33.00 -6.31 -0.13
CA PRO A 447 33.75 -6.68 1.06
C PRO A 447 33.29 -5.90 2.31
N VAL A 448 32.86 -4.65 2.12
CA VAL A 448 32.29 -3.80 3.17
C VAL A 448 30.90 -3.34 2.74
N GLN A 449 29.91 -3.53 3.58
CA GLN A 449 28.53 -3.11 3.34
C GLN A 449 28.05 -2.23 4.49
N ALA A 450 27.40 -1.11 4.14
CA ALA A 450 26.91 -0.15 5.11
C ALA A 450 25.47 0.26 4.80
N SER A 451 24.65 0.48 5.83
CA SER A 451 23.30 1.05 5.69
C SER A 451 23.32 2.55 6.00
N TRP A 452 22.57 3.35 5.22
CA TRP A 452 22.49 4.79 5.41
C TRP A 452 21.19 5.36 4.87
N LEU A 453 20.70 6.40 5.51
CA LEU A 453 19.74 7.39 5.06
C LEU A 453 18.27 6.95 5.07
N GLY A 454 17.85 5.89 4.34
CA GLY A 454 16.44 5.59 4.10
C GLY A 454 15.72 4.93 5.27
N PHE A 455 16.41 4.05 6.00
CA PHE A 455 15.85 3.34 7.14
C PHE A 455 16.53 3.77 8.44
N LEU A 456 15.81 4.46 9.30
CA LEU A 456 16.34 5.01 10.56
C LEU A 456 16.24 3.99 11.71
N GLY A 457 17.02 2.91 11.60
CA GLY A 457 17.07 1.84 12.59
C GLY A 457 18.12 0.80 12.25
N THR A 458 18.36 -0.13 13.17
CA THR A 458 19.22 -1.29 12.89
C THR A 458 18.60 -2.21 11.84
N MET A 459 19.40 -2.71 10.91
CA MET A 459 19.03 -3.78 10.00
C MET A 459 19.05 -5.16 10.69
N GLY A 460 19.71 -5.27 11.85
CA GLY A 460 19.88 -6.51 12.60
C GLY A 460 20.65 -7.58 11.81
N ALA A 461 21.48 -7.19 10.85
CA ALA A 461 21.97 -8.06 9.80
C ALA A 461 23.48 -8.33 9.90
N ASP A 462 23.89 -9.61 9.95
CA ASP A 462 25.30 -10.02 9.90
C ASP A 462 25.96 -9.67 8.54
N PHE A 463 25.18 -9.39 7.53
CA PHE A 463 25.66 -8.99 6.21
C PHE A 463 25.77 -7.47 6.02
N ILE A 464 25.47 -6.66 7.03
CA ILE A 464 25.73 -5.22 7.08
C ILE A 464 26.80 -4.96 8.13
N ASP A 465 27.92 -4.39 7.73
CA ASP A 465 29.07 -4.17 8.62
C ASP A 465 28.91 -2.88 9.43
N TYR A 466 28.35 -1.82 8.82
CA TYR A 466 28.24 -0.50 9.43
C TYR A 466 26.87 0.15 9.22
N ALA A 467 26.43 0.90 10.23
CA ALA A 467 25.35 1.88 10.09
C ALA A 467 25.97 3.29 10.16
N LEU A 468 25.67 4.12 9.15
CA LEU A 468 26.14 5.51 9.09
C LEU A 468 25.19 6.38 9.93
N VAL A 469 25.68 6.87 11.05
CA VAL A 469 24.91 7.57 12.09
C VAL A 469 25.64 8.83 12.57
N ASP A 470 25.06 9.54 13.51
CA ASP A 470 25.73 10.56 14.33
C ASP A 470 25.47 10.31 15.83
N HIS A 471 26.18 11.03 16.68
CA HIS A 471 26.05 10.86 18.14
C HIS A 471 24.67 11.29 18.68
N THR A 472 23.95 12.18 18.00
CA THR A 472 22.59 12.58 18.39
C THR A 472 21.58 11.51 18.03
N LEU A 473 21.73 10.88 16.85
CA LEU A 473 20.85 9.83 16.38
C LEU A 473 20.92 8.59 17.27
N VAL A 474 22.13 8.25 17.76
CA VAL A 474 22.38 7.09 18.63
C VAL A 474 22.34 7.54 20.08
N ALA A 475 21.27 7.22 20.81
CA ALA A 475 21.22 7.40 22.26
C ALA A 475 21.94 6.24 22.97
N ALA A 476 22.42 6.46 24.20
CA ALA A 476 23.17 5.47 24.98
C ALA A 476 22.42 4.13 25.24
N ALA A 477 21.10 4.13 25.13
CA ALA A 477 20.25 2.95 25.32
C ALA A 477 19.87 2.23 24.02
N HIS A 478 20.48 2.59 22.87
CA HIS A 478 20.14 1.99 21.59
C HIS A 478 20.71 0.57 21.47
N ALA A 479 19.86 -0.35 21.04
CA ALA A 479 20.26 -1.68 20.62
C ALA A 479 20.47 -1.68 19.09
N TRP A 480 21.72 -1.84 18.69
CA TRP A 480 22.14 -1.96 17.30
C TRP A 480 22.94 -3.24 17.11
N HIS A 481 22.86 -3.81 15.93
CA HIS A 481 23.65 -4.97 15.55
C HIS A 481 24.91 -4.56 14.79
N GLU A 482 24.77 -3.63 13.85
CA GLU A 482 25.82 -3.10 13.02
C GLU A 482 26.77 -2.22 13.83
N GLN A 483 28.05 -2.15 13.43
CA GLN A 483 28.98 -1.19 14.00
C GLN A 483 28.61 0.24 13.57
N HIS A 484 28.78 1.19 14.47
CA HIS A 484 28.49 2.58 14.17
C HIS A 484 29.64 3.24 13.43
N LEU A 485 29.33 3.89 12.31
CA LEU A 485 30.20 4.89 11.72
C LEU A 485 29.61 6.25 12.02
N PHE A 486 30.24 6.98 12.94
CA PHE A 486 29.77 8.31 13.33
C PHE A 486 30.24 9.34 12.32
N LEU A 487 29.28 9.93 11.59
CA LEU A 487 29.49 11.07 10.75
C LEU A 487 29.57 12.34 11.61
N PRO A 488 30.40 13.33 11.25
CA PRO A 488 30.51 14.55 12.02
C PRO A 488 29.21 15.35 11.95
N GLN A 489 28.79 15.89 13.10
CA GLN A 489 27.67 16.81 13.33
C GLN A 489 26.28 16.21 13.08
N THR A 490 26.02 15.61 11.94
CA THR A 490 24.73 14.97 11.60
C THR A 490 24.93 13.83 10.62
N PHE A 491 24.06 12.82 10.68
CA PHE A 491 24.03 11.73 9.69
C PHE A 491 23.42 12.17 8.36
N PHE A 492 22.64 13.25 8.35
CA PHE A 492 21.80 13.65 7.22
C PHE A 492 22.47 14.68 6.34
N LEU A 493 22.05 14.76 5.09
CA LEU A 493 22.42 15.81 4.16
C LEU A 493 21.16 16.35 3.49
N TYR A 494 21.15 17.62 3.14
CA TYR A 494 20.06 18.23 2.40
C TYR A 494 20.64 19.27 1.42
N PRO A 495 20.57 19.03 0.10
CA PRO A 495 21.07 19.98 -0.88
C PRO A 495 20.29 21.28 -0.86
N PRO A 496 20.95 22.43 -1.09
CA PRO A 496 20.29 23.71 -1.25
C PRO A 496 19.18 23.67 -2.31
N VAL A 497 17.99 24.20 -1.99
CA VAL A 497 16.86 24.25 -2.93
C VAL A 497 16.94 25.54 -3.75
N SER A 498 17.10 25.41 -5.06
CA SER A 498 17.22 26.55 -5.98
C SER A 498 15.89 26.97 -6.61
N GLN A 499 14.94 26.05 -6.74
CA GLN A 499 13.64 26.30 -7.36
C GLN A 499 12.56 26.37 -6.28
N ILE A 500 12.05 27.57 -6.02
CA ILE A 500 10.95 27.82 -5.09
C ILE A 500 9.96 28.70 -5.84
N ALA A 501 8.67 28.35 -5.77
CA ALA A 501 7.61 29.17 -6.35
C ALA A 501 7.64 30.61 -5.77
N PRO A 502 7.27 31.62 -6.55
CA PRO A 502 7.15 32.98 -6.05
C PRO A 502 6.19 33.05 -4.87
N ALA A 503 6.21 34.17 -4.13
CA ALA A 503 5.45 34.35 -2.90
C ALA A 503 3.98 33.94 -3.07
N LEU A 504 3.61 32.84 -2.41
CA LEU A 504 2.24 32.33 -2.34
C LEU A 504 1.49 33.04 -1.22
N ARG A 505 0.15 33.00 -1.26
CA ARG A 505 -0.70 33.72 -0.32
C ARG A 505 -1.53 32.74 0.52
N ARG A 506 -1.88 33.13 1.73
CA ARG A 506 -2.69 32.33 2.66
C ARG A 506 -4.10 32.04 2.12
N ASP A 507 -4.72 33.02 1.42
CA ASP A 507 -6.05 32.85 0.83
C ASP A 507 -6.11 31.77 -0.27
N GLU A 508 -5.01 31.54 -1.01
CA GLU A 508 -4.90 30.45 -1.99
C GLU A 508 -5.09 29.06 -1.36
N TYR A 509 -4.84 28.92 -0.06
CA TYR A 509 -4.89 27.67 0.69
C TYR A 509 -6.02 27.66 1.76
N GLY A 510 -6.90 28.65 1.76
CA GLY A 510 -7.96 28.77 2.75
C GLY A 510 -7.44 29.02 4.17
N LEU A 511 -6.22 29.51 4.32
CA LEU A 511 -5.62 29.82 5.61
C LEU A 511 -6.11 31.20 6.07
N PRO A 512 -6.60 31.33 7.35
CA PRO A 512 -7.01 32.63 7.87
C PRO A 512 -5.83 33.60 7.98
N GLU A 513 -6.03 34.86 7.57
CA GLU A 513 -4.98 35.90 7.58
C GLU A 513 -4.52 36.26 9.01
N ASP A 514 -5.45 36.25 9.97
CA ASP A 514 -5.22 36.67 11.35
C ASP A 514 -4.99 35.49 12.32
N ALA A 515 -4.93 34.26 11.83
CA ALA A 515 -4.64 33.07 12.63
C ALA A 515 -3.17 32.70 12.58
N LEU A 516 -2.68 32.12 13.68
CA LEU A 516 -1.37 31.47 13.70
C LEU A 516 -1.46 30.12 12.94
N VAL A 517 -0.61 29.91 11.96
CA VAL A 517 -0.59 28.69 11.17
C VAL A 517 0.48 27.74 11.73
N LEU A 518 0.02 26.70 12.43
CA LEU A 518 0.83 25.58 12.84
C LEU A 518 0.77 24.53 11.71
N CYS A 519 1.89 24.08 11.18
CA CYS A 519 1.89 23.02 10.18
C CYS A 519 2.46 21.71 10.72
N ALA A 520 1.93 20.60 10.22
CA ALA A 520 2.40 19.23 10.49
C ALA A 520 2.37 18.44 9.18
N PHE A 521 3.30 18.76 8.27
CA PHE A 521 3.38 18.15 6.95
C PHE A 521 4.06 16.79 7.02
N HIS A 522 3.40 15.86 7.70
CA HIS A 522 3.83 14.48 7.86
C HIS A 522 2.98 13.53 7.05
N HIS A 523 3.57 12.45 6.58
CA HIS A 523 2.79 11.31 6.11
C HIS A 523 1.99 10.74 7.31
N PRO A 524 0.70 10.40 7.17
CA PRO A 524 -0.16 9.97 8.29
C PRO A 524 0.39 8.79 9.08
N ARG A 525 1.19 7.90 8.46
CA ARG A 525 1.87 6.81 9.19
C ARG A 525 2.75 7.27 10.35
N LYS A 526 3.23 8.51 10.33
CA LYS A 526 4.09 9.07 11.39
C LYS A 526 3.29 9.67 12.54
N ILE A 527 2.02 9.97 12.31
CA ILE A 527 1.14 10.62 13.30
C ILE A 527 0.67 9.55 14.27
N ASP A 528 1.10 9.66 15.51
CA ASP A 528 0.69 8.78 16.60
C ASP A 528 -0.22 9.54 17.60
N PRO A 529 -1.02 8.83 18.43
CA PRO A 529 -1.95 9.45 19.35
C PRO A 529 -1.29 10.44 20.33
N ALA A 530 -0.07 10.17 20.78
CA ALA A 530 0.61 11.03 21.74
C ALA A 530 1.05 12.36 21.09
N ALA A 531 1.62 12.30 19.86
CA ALA A 531 1.96 13.50 19.11
C ALA A 531 0.71 14.31 18.78
N PHE A 532 -0.35 13.64 18.30
CA PHE A 532 -1.60 14.31 17.98
C PHE A 532 -2.25 14.95 19.22
N GLY A 533 -2.28 14.26 20.37
CA GLY A 533 -2.74 14.80 21.64
C GLY A 533 -2.00 16.08 22.04
N ALA A 534 -0.65 16.07 21.92
CA ALA A 534 0.17 17.24 22.20
C ALA A 534 -0.18 18.41 21.24
N TRP A 535 -0.41 18.15 19.96
CA TRP A 535 -0.87 19.18 19.01
C TRP A 535 -2.23 19.76 19.40
N MET A 536 -3.17 18.93 19.90
CA MET A 536 -4.48 19.38 20.38
C MET A 536 -4.33 20.25 21.64
N GLU A 537 -3.40 19.94 22.53
CA GLU A 537 -3.11 20.79 23.69
C GLU A 537 -2.58 22.16 23.27
N VAL A 538 -1.68 22.22 22.28
CA VAL A 538 -1.20 23.48 21.70
C VAL A 538 -2.36 24.28 21.11
N LEU A 539 -3.23 23.64 20.32
CA LEU A 539 -4.39 24.31 19.71
C LEU A 539 -5.36 24.85 20.78
N ARG A 540 -5.64 24.10 21.87
CA ARG A 540 -6.48 24.58 22.98
C ARG A 540 -5.84 25.78 23.68
N ALA A 541 -4.51 25.72 23.89
CA ALA A 541 -3.79 26.83 24.52
C ALA A 541 -3.71 28.09 23.63
N VAL A 542 -3.81 27.95 22.31
CA VAL A 542 -3.73 29.06 21.36
C VAL A 542 -5.01 29.12 20.51
N PRO A 543 -6.11 29.74 21.02
CA PRO A 543 -7.43 29.70 20.36
C PRO A 543 -7.46 30.25 18.93
N ARG A 544 -6.60 31.23 18.60
CA ARG A 544 -6.50 31.83 17.26
C ARG A 544 -5.39 31.15 16.43
N SER A 545 -5.38 29.81 16.38
CA SER A 545 -4.47 29.04 15.56
C SER A 545 -5.21 27.93 14.81
N VAL A 546 -4.63 27.53 13.71
CA VAL A 546 -5.06 26.39 12.89
C VAL A 546 -3.91 25.39 12.76
N LEU A 547 -4.26 24.10 12.61
CA LEU A 547 -3.31 23.05 12.26
C LEU A 547 -3.44 22.73 10.78
N TRP A 548 -2.36 22.94 10.03
CA TRP A 548 -2.31 22.72 8.60
C TRP A 548 -1.61 21.39 8.32
N LEU A 549 -2.35 20.46 7.73
CA LEU A 549 -1.92 19.10 7.39
C LEU A 549 -1.67 18.99 5.89
N THR A 550 -0.91 17.99 5.47
CA THR A 550 -0.72 17.67 4.05
C THR A 550 -1.64 16.53 3.63
N ASP A 551 -2.09 16.51 2.38
CA ASP A 551 -2.79 15.36 1.83
C ASP A 551 -1.85 14.16 1.65
N ALA A 552 -2.41 12.97 1.75
CA ALA A 552 -1.76 11.71 1.50
C ALA A 552 -2.64 10.84 0.58
N ASP A 553 -2.08 9.72 0.12
CA ASP A 553 -2.83 8.75 -0.72
C ASP A 553 -3.94 8.02 0.05
N VAL A 554 -4.03 8.25 1.37
CA VAL A 554 -5.05 7.68 2.26
C VAL A 554 -5.88 8.79 2.90
N ASP A 555 -7.17 8.57 3.00
CA ASP A 555 -8.09 9.50 3.66
C ASP A 555 -7.98 9.36 5.19
N TYR A 556 -7.22 10.24 5.82
CA TYR A 556 -6.94 10.24 7.26
C TYR A 556 -7.49 11.48 8.00
N VAL A 557 -7.74 12.57 7.30
CA VAL A 557 -8.17 13.84 7.89
C VAL A 557 -9.52 13.74 8.62
N PRO A 558 -10.54 13.02 8.10
CA PRO A 558 -11.78 12.81 8.84
C PRO A 558 -11.59 12.11 10.17
N HIS A 559 -10.64 11.15 10.26
CA HIS A 559 -10.32 10.48 11.53
C HIS A 559 -9.70 11.47 12.52
N LEU A 560 -8.70 12.24 12.08
CA LEU A 560 -8.08 13.28 12.93
C LEU A 560 -9.09 14.35 13.38
N ARG A 561 -10.07 14.72 12.55
CA ARG A 561 -11.12 15.65 12.94
C ARG A 561 -12.04 15.09 14.03
N ARG A 562 -12.35 13.79 14.00
CA ARG A 562 -13.07 13.12 15.08
C ARG A 562 -12.28 13.11 16.39
N GLU A 563 -10.99 12.75 16.32
CA GLU A 563 -10.07 12.77 17.46
C GLU A 563 -9.89 14.19 18.02
N ALA A 564 -9.81 15.20 17.15
CA ALA A 564 -9.74 16.60 17.57
C ALA A 564 -11.00 17.03 18.35
N ALA A 565 -12.19 16.66 17.85
CA ALA A 565 -13.46 16.92 18.52
C ALA A 565 -13.53 16.22 19.89
N ALA A 566 -13.06 14.97 19.99
CA ALA A 566 -12.94 14.25 21.25
C ALA A 566 -11.97 14.94 22.23
N CYS A 567 -10.94 15.61 21.73
CA CYS A 567 -10.02 16.45 22.52
C CYS A 567 -10.54 17.87 22.80
N GLY A 568 -11.76 18.22 22.40
CA GLY A 568 -12.35 19.56 22.61
C GLY A 568 -11.79 20.64 21.67
N VAL A 569 -11.29 20.24 20.50
CA VAL A 569 -10.82 21.14 19.42
C VAL A 569 -11.79 21.06 18.25
N ALA A 570 -12.27 22.22 17.78
CA ALA A 570 -13.18 22.29 16.64
C ALA A 570 -12.52 21.72 15.36
N ALA A 571 -13.23 20.83 14.66
CA ALA A 571 -12.73 20.10 13.50
C ALA A 571 -12.28 21.02 12.36
N GLU A 572 -12.90 22.18 12.22
CA GLU A 572 -12.62 23.22 11.21
C GLU A 572 -11.26 23.87 11.40
N ARG A 573 -10.63 23.72 12.56
CA ARG A 573 -9.28 24.21 12.82
C ARG A 573 -8.19 23.26 12.25
N LEU A 574 -8.58 22.07 11.79
CA LEU A 574 -7.71 21.16 11.06
C LEU A 574 -7.94 21.36 9.55
N LEU A 575 -7.00 22.05 8.92
CA LEU A 575 -7.00 22.32 7.47
C LEU A 575 -6.10 21.33 6.76
N SER A 576 -6.40 20.98 5.51
CA SER A 576 -5.53 20.14 4.69
C SER A 576 -5.19 20.84 3.38
N ALA A 577 -4.00 20.56 2.86
CA ALA A 577 -3.53 21.07 1.59
C ALA A 577 -3.22 19.92 0.64
N GLY A 578 -3.72 20.02 -0.60
CA GLY A 578 -3.49 19.05 -1.67
C GLY A 578 -2.00 18.83 -1.98
N ARG A 579 -1.71 17.76 -2.73
CA ARG A 579 -0.37 17.55 -3.28
C ARG A 579 -0.06 18.59 -4.34
N GLU A 580 1.18 19.07 -4.33
CA GLU A 580 1.69 20.04 -5.28
C GLU A 580 3.08 19.64 -5.78
N ALA A 581 3.51 20.27 -6.88
CA ALA A 581 4.89 20.21 -7.33
C ALA A 581 5.84 20.76 -6.24
N HIS A 582 7.08 20.29 -6.22
CA HIS A 582 8.00 20.55 -5.10
C HIS A 582 8.30 22.04 -4.88
N ASP A 583 8.38 22.82 -5.94
CA ASP A 583 8.60 24.27 -5.88
C ASP A 583 7.45 25.00 -5.18
N ARG A 584 6.19 24.65 -5.49
CA ARG A 584 5.01 25.16 -4.80
C ARG A 584 4.89 24.64 -3.38
N TYR A 585 5.20 23.34 -3.16
CA TYR A 585 5.26 22.76 -1.82
C TYR A 585 6.23 23.54 -0.91
N MET A 586 7.42 23.86 -1.42
CA MET A 586 8.38 24.69 -0.69
C MET A 586 7.83 26.10 -0.44
N GLY A 587 7.27 26.75 -1.46
CA GLY A 587 6.71 28.10 -1.34
C GLY A 587 5.59 28.19 -0.30
N ARG A 588 4.64 27.22 -0.31
CA ARG A 588 3.53 27.21 0.66
C ARG A 588 3.99 26.98 2.10
N LEU A 589 5.06 26.21 2.30
CA LEU A 589 5.59 25.96 3.64
C LEU A 589 6.00 27.25 4.37
N ALA A 590 6.45 28.27 3.62
CA ALA A 590 6.75 29.59 4.17
C ALA A 590 5.53 30.35 4.75
N LEU A 591 4.31 29.92 4.47
CA LEU A 591 3.08 30.50 5.03
C LEU A 591 2.82 30.06 6.47
N ALA A 592 3.51 28.99 6.94
CA ALA A 592 3.40 28.50 8.30
C ALA A 592 4.26 29.32 9.27
N ASP A 593 3.76 29.45 10.49
CA ASP A 593 4.45 30.15 11.59
C ASP A 593 5.36 29.23 12.38
N LEU A 594 4.97 27.96 12.54
CA LEU A 594 5.65 26.95 13.34
C LEU A 594 5.35 25.55 12.80
N PHE A 595 6.35 24.68 12.80
CA PHE A 595 6.20 23.27 12.42
C PHE A 595 6.17 22.40 13.68
N LEU A 596 5.14 21.56 13.81
CA LEU A 596 4.98 20.60 14.91
C LEU A 596 5.37 19.19 14.44
N ASP A 597 6.40 18.63 15.07
CA ASP A 597 6.92 17.31 14.71
C ASP A 597 6.16 16.17 15.38
N THR A 598 6.35 14.94 14.87
CA THR A 598 5.86 13.66 15.42
C THR A 598 6.87 13.06 16.39
N PHE A 599 6.43 12.12 17.27
CA PHE A 599 7.25 11.65 18.39
C PHE A 599 8.00 10.35 18.11
N LEU A 600 7.38 9.39 17.42
CA LEU A 600 7.96 8.06 17.20
C LEU A 600 8.85 8.00 15.95
N TRP A 601 8.50 8.78 14.94
CA TRP A 601 9.24 8.92 13.70
C TRP A 601 9.26 10.38 13.25
N ASN A 602 10.29 11.10 13.67
CA ASN A 602 10.44 12.53 13.40
C ASN A 602 10.48 12.89 11.91
N ALA A 603 10.24 14.15 11.63
CA ALA A 603 10.61 14.78 10.37
C ALA A 603 12.13 14.71 10.16
N VAL A 604 12.55 14.43 8.95
CA VAL A 604 13.95 14.51 8.54
C VAL A 604 14.06 15.44 7.34
N SER A 605 13.75 14.97 6.12
CA SER A 605 13.70 15.84 4.93
C SER A 605 12.70 16.98 5.09
N THR A 606 11.51 16.72 5.64
CA THR A 606 10.49 17.75 5.88
C THR A 606 10.91 18.76 6.96
N ALA A 607 11.72 18.36 7.93
CA ALA A 607 12.34 19.33 8.85
C ALA A 607 13.33 20.23 8.12
N CYS A 608 14.14 19.68 7.22
CA CYS A 608 15.05 20.46 6.37
C CYS A 608 14.28 21.41 5.43
N ASP A 609 13.17 20.95 4.85
CA ASP A 609 12.27 21.80 4.05
C ASP A 609 11.79 23.01 4.88
N ALA A 610 11.31 22.76 6.11
CA ALA A 610 10.85 23.81 7.01
C ALA A 610 11.96 24.78 7.38
N LEU A 611 13.14 24.28 7.75
CA LEU A 611 14.32 25.12 8.06
C LEU A 611 14.74 25.93 6.85
N TRP A 612 14.75 25.33 5.65
CA TRP A 612 15.06 26.04 4.41
C TRP A 612 14.08 27.17 4.13
N MET A 613 12.80 26.99 4.46
CA MET A 613 11.77 28.02 4.31
C MET A 613 11.71 29.02 5.48
N GLY A 614 12.52 28.84 6.52
CA GLY A 614 12.59 29.74 7.67
C GLY A 614 11.53 29.48 8.73
N VAL A 615 10.94 28.28 8.73
CA VAL A 615 9.91 27.86 9.68
C VAL A 615 10.56 27.08 10.83
N PRO A 616 10.43 27.52 12.10
CA PRO A 616 10.98 26.79 13.24
C PRO A 616 10.26 25.44 13.43
N VAL A 617 11.04 24.39 13.68
CA VAL A 617 10.53 23.02 13.94
C VAL A 617 10.66 22.73 15.43
N VAL A 618 9.55 22.52 16.11
CA VAL A 618 9.54 21.98 17.48
C VAL A 618 9.50 20.47 17.41
N THR A 619 10.45 19.79 18.03
CA THR A 619 10.57 18.32 18.03
C THR A 619 10.77 17.75 19.42
N LEU A 620 10.44 16.45 19.55
CA LEU A 620 10.75 15.66 20.74
C LEU A 620 11.81 14.61 20.38
N ALA A 621 12.92 14.59 21.11
CA ALA A 621 13.94 13.56 20.99
C ALA A 621 13.56 12.33 21.81
N GLY A 622 13.12 11.26 21.14
CA GLY A 622 12.74 10.00 21.78
C GLY A 622 13.92 9.06 22.04
N SER A 623 13.60 7.78 22.25
CA SER A 623 14.58 6.74 22.61
C SER A 623 15.12 5.92 21.44
N THR A 624 14.61 6.12 20.22
CA THR A 624 14.98 5.34 19.02
C THR A 624 15.55 6.26 17.95
N ALA A 625 16.32 5.73 17.00
CA ALA A 625 16.91 6.52 15.92
C ALA A 625 15.83 7.27 15.11
N SER A 626 14.71 6.61 14.77
CA SER A 626 13.62 7.25 14.04
C SER A 626 13.00 8.45 14.77
N SER A 627 13.06 8.48 16.10
CA SER A 627 12.54 9.55 16.95
C SER A 627 13.58 10.61 17.31
N ARG A 628 14.74 10.63 16.65
CA ARG A 628 15.86 11.56 16.91
C ARG A 628 16.39 12.25 15.65
N GLY A 629 15.82 11.95 14.49
CA GLY A 629 16.28 12.50 13.22
C GLY A 629 16.21 14.03 13.17
N ALA A 630 15.10 14.63 13.59
CA ALA A 630 14.97 16.09 13.67
C ALA A 630 15.91 16.69 14.72
N ALA A 631 16.12 16.03 15.84
CA ALA A 631 17.05 16.49 16.89
C ALA A 631 18.50 16.58 16.36
N SER A 632 18.93 15.60 15.55
CA SER A 632 20.23 15.65 14.86
C SER A 632 20.35 16.87 13.94
N ILE A 633 19.34 17.10 13.11
CA ILE A 633 19.31 18.22 12.15
C ILE A 633 19.32 19.56 12.86
N LEU A 634 18.48 19.73 13.88
CA LEU A 634 18.38 20.98 14.66
C LEU A 634 19.67 21.25 15.46
N GLY A 635 20.24 20.23 16.08
CA GLY A 635 21.50 20.34 16.79
C GLY A 635 22.64 20.78 15.88
N ALA A 636 22.78 20.15 14.71
CA ALA A 636 23.77 20.52 13.71
C ALA A 636 23.56 21.94 13.14
N SER A 637 22.31 22.43 13.17
CA SER A 637 21.96 23.77 12.68
C SER A 637 22.04 24.87 13.75
N GLY A 638 22.54 24.59 14.97
CA GLY A 638 22.61 25.56 16.07
C GLY A 638 21.24 25.92 16.66
N LEU A 639 20.25 25.03 16.54
CA LEU A 639 18.85 25.21 16.93
C LEU A 639 18.41 24.18 17.97
N ALA A 640 19.34 23.71 18.82
CA ALA A 640 19.08 22.68 19.81
C ALA A 640 18.01 23.07 20.86
N ASP A 641 17.75 24.37 21.04
CA ASP A 641 16.68 24.91 21.89
C ASP A 641 15.26 24.68 21.35
N LEU A 642 15.12 24.16 20.13
CA LEU A 642 13.87 23.64 19.56
C LEU A 642 13.64 22.15 19.82
N VAL A 643 14.61 21.46 20.42
CA VAL A 643 14.54 20.04 20.76
C VAL A 643 14.09 19.89 22.22
N THR A 644 13.08 19.07 22.44
CA THR A 644 12.52 18.82 23.78
C THR A 644 12.72 17.33 24.17
N ALA A 645 12.61 17.04 25.46
CA ALA A 645 12.80 15.69 25.99
C ALA A 645 11.50 15.02 26.48
N THR A 646 10.41 15.80 26.62
CA THR A 646 9.10 15.29 27.06
C THR A 646 7.96 15.93 26.26
N PRO A 647 6.80 15.26 26.15
CA PRO A 647 5.63 15.85 25.53
C PRO A 647 5.20 17.18 26.15
N ASP A 648 5.24 17.30 27.48
CA ASP A 648 4.89 18.55 28.19
C ASP A 648 5.82 19.70 27.81
N ALA A 649 7.13 19.43 27.72
CA ALA A 649 8.11 20.42 27.28
C ALA A 649 7.89 20.81 25.82
N PHE A 650 7.49 19.88 24.96
CA PHE A 650 7.11 20.15 23.57
C PHE A 650 5.92 21.10 23.51
N VAL A 651 4.85 20.82 24.24
CA VAL A 651 3.66 21.67 24.32
C VAL A 651 4.03 23.06 24.86
N ALA A 652 4.77 23.10 25.97
CA ALA A 652 5.17 24.38 26.57
C ALA A 652 6.00 25.26 25.60
N LEU A 653 6.95 24.67 24.88
CA LEU A 653 7.78 25.37 23.91
C LEU A 653 6.94 25.86 22.72
N ALA A 654 6.08 25.00 22.15
CA ALA A 654 5.23 25.34 21.04
C ALA A 654 4.24 26.48 21.43
N VAL A 655 3.61 26.39 22.60
CA VAL A 655 2.70 27.43 23.10
C VAL A 655 3.45 28.73 23.36
N ARG A 656 4.64 28.70 23.92
CA ARG A 656 5.50 29.89 24.13
C ARG A 656 5.77 30.59 22.80
N LEU A 657 6.29 29.86 21.79
CA LEU A 657 6.59 30.41 20.48
C LEU A 657 5.32 30.89 19.74
N ALA A 658 4.19 30.24 19.96
CA ALA A 658 2.92 30.62 19.37
C ALA A 658 2.39 31.95 19.95
N ARG A 659 2.52 32.17 21.27
CA ARG A 659 1.99 33.36 21.97
C ARG A 659 2.96 34.55 21.95
N ASP A 660 4.25 34.29 21.98
CA ASP A 660 5.31 35.33 22.01
C ASP A 660 5.78 35.62 20.58
N THR A 661 5.15 36.57 19.92
CA THR A 661 5.50 36.97 18.55
C THR A 661 6.95 37.43 18.40
N PRO A 662 7.50 38.30 19.29
CA PRO A 662 8.92 38.65 19.27
C PRO A 662 9.86 37.44 19.32
N ALA A 663 9.62 36.50 20.24
CA ALA A 663 10.41 35.25 20.35
C ALA A 663 10.32 34.39 19.10
N ARG A 664 9.12 34.25 18.54
CA ARG A 664 8.91 33.52 17.28
C ARG A 664 9.65 34.13 16.11
N LEU A 665 9.54 35.44 15.92
CA LEU A 665 10.22 36.17 14.84
C LEU A 665 11.76 36.11 14.97
N ALA A 666 12.28 36.21 16.19
CA ALA A 666 13.70 36.01 16.46
C ALA A 666 14.15 34.57 16.12
N MET A 667 13.34 33.59 16.47
CA MET A 667 13.61 32.17 16.12
C MET A 667 13.59 31.97 14.60
N GLN A 668 12.60 32.48 13.90
CA GLN A 668 12.53 32.44 12.43
C GLN A 668 13.76 33.10 11.77
N ALA A 669 14.25 34.21 12.34
CA ALA A 669 15.48 34.85 11.87
C ALA A 669 16.71 33.96 12.04
N ARG A 670 16.84 33.28 13.21
CA ARG A 670 17.90 32.27 13.46
C ARG A 670 17.82 31.11 12.48
N VAL A 671 16.62 30.57 12.26
CA VAL A 671 16.38 29.49 11.28
C VAL A 671 16.81 29.92 9.88
N ARG A 672 16.44 31.12 9.44
CA ARG A 672 16.89 31.65 8.13
C ARG A 672 18.42 31.81 8.05
N ALA A 673 19.06 32.25 9.11
CA ALA A 673 20.51 32.37 9.17
C ALA A 673 21.24 31.04 9.08
N SER A 674 20.63 29.95 9.60
CA SER A 674 21.24 28.61 9.57
C SER A 674 21.40 28.01 8.15
N ARG A 675 20.72 28.55 7.14
CA ARG A 675 20.84 28.08 5.74
C ARG A 675 22.28 28.10 5.21
N THR A 676 23.08 29.09 5.64
CA THR A 676 24.46 29.28 5.17
C THR A 676 25.51 28.72 6.11
N SER A 677 25.14 28.41 7.36
CA SER A 677 26.09 27.98 8.40
C SER A 677 25.91 26.51 8.81
N SER A 678 24.75 25.91 8.50
CA SER A 678 24.46 24.54 8.91
C SER A 678 25.18 23.52 8.03
N PRO A 679 25.89 22.55 8.61
CA PRO A 679 26.53 21.45 7.90
C PRO A 679 25.49 20.50 7.24
N VAL A 680 24.22 20.59 7.60
CA VAL A 680 23.13 19.85 6.95
C VAL A 680 23.04 20.21 5.45
N PHE A 681 23.33 21.46 5.09
CA PHE A 681 23.25 22.00 3.72
C PHE A 681 24.60 22.00 2.99
N ASP A 682 25.69 21.56 3.64
CA ASP A 682 27.02 21.45 3.04
C ASP A 682 27.23 20.05 2.41
N VAL A 683 26.79 19.91 1.16
CA VAL A 683 26.94 18.65 0.40
C VAL A 683 28.41 18.27 0.19
N ALA A 684 29.28 19.26 -0.08
CA ALA A 684 30.71 19.01 -0.31
C ALA A 684 31.41 18.54 0.97
N GLY A 685 31.10 19.18 2.11
CA GLY A 685 31.59 18.73 3.41
C GLY A 685 31.12 17.33 3.77
N ARG A 686 29.88 16.99 3.42
CA ARG A 686 29.35 15.65 3.60
C ARG A 686 30.08 14.62 2.74
N ALA A 687 30.35 14.91 1.47
CA ALA A 687 31.13 14.04 0.61
C ALA A 687 32.51 13.74 1.20
N ARG A 688 33.24 14.78 1.64
CA ARG A 688 34.56 14.60 2.29
C ARG A 688 34.50 13.75 3.57
N ALA A 689 33.45 13.95 4.39
CA ALA A 689 33.28 13.15 5.61
C ALA A 689 33.03 11.67 5.28
N LEU A 690 32.21 11.37 4.27
CA LEU A 690 31.97 10.01 3.80
C LEU A 690 33.24 9.38 3.21
N GLU A 691 34.01 10.11 2.42
CA GLU A 691 35.27 9.64 1.84
C GLU A 691 36.31 9.25 2.91
N MET A 692 36.46 10.05 3.95
CA MET A 692 37.29 9.68 5.12
C MET A 692 36.77 8.40 5.79
N ALA A 693 35.47 8.31 6.02
CA ALA A 693 34.82 7.16 6.58
C ALA A 693 35.03 5.89 5.74
N PHE A 694 34.86 5.98 4.43
CA PHE A 694 35.07 4.85 3.50
C PHE A 694 36.53 4.38 3.52
N ARG A 695 37.50 5.31 3.52
CA ARG A 695 38.92 4.95 3.65
C ARG A 695 39.21 4.19 4.95
N ALA A 696 38.65 4.66 6.08
CA ALA A 696 38.82 4.00 7.38
C ALA A 696 38.22 2.58 7.40
N MET A 697 36.99 2.41 6.89
CA MET A 697 36.35 1.10 6.77
C MET A 697 37.17 0.13 5.89
N VAL A 698 37.60 0.58 4.72
CA VAL A 698 38.38 -0.22 3.76
C VAL A 698 39.76 -0.57 4.34
N ALA A 699 40.45 0.37 4.97
CA ALA A 699 41.74 0.12 5.61
C ALA A 699 41.63 -0.96 6.69
N ARG A 700 40.54 -0.95 7.48
CA ARG A 700 40.28 -1.96 8.48
C ARG A 700 40.01 -3.34 7.86
N SER A 701 39.15 -3.37 6.83
CA SER A 701 38.81 -4.60 6.09
C SER A 701 40.02 -5.22 5.41
N ARG A 702 40.88 -4.41 4.74
CA ARG A 702 42.11 -4.89 4.06
C ARG A 702 43.14 -5.46 5.04
N ARG A 703 43.10 -5.04 6.32
CA ARG A 703 43.94 -5.61 7.39
C ARG A 703 43.36 -6.90 7.98
N GLY A 704 42.20 -7.38 7.48
CA GLY A 704 41.50 -8.55 8.00
C GLY A 704 40.91 -8.34 9.40
N LEU A 705 40.75 -7.10 9.83
CA LEU A 705 40.18 -6.79 11.15
C LEU A 705 38.64 -6.79 11.05
N PRO A 706 37.90 -7.29 12.06
CA PRO A 706 36.46 -7.25 12.11
C PRO A 706 35.97 -5.80 12.13
N PRO A 707 34.74 -5.52 11.65
CA PRO A 707 34.13 -4.20 11.80
C PRO A 707 34.18 -3.72 13.26
N ALA A 708 34.41 -2.44 13.48
CA ALA A 708 34.37 -1.78 14.78
C ALA A 708 33.95 -0.32 14.61
N ALA A 709 33.40 0.27 15.67
CA ALA A 709 32.96 1.66 15.64
C ALA A 709 34.07 2.62 15.14
N ILE A 710 33.72 3.53 14.25
CA ILE A 710 34.60 4.54 13.65
C ILE A 710 33.98 5.92 13.91
N ASP A 711 34.78 6.89 14.33
CA ASP A 711 34.37 8.30 14.45
C ASP A 711 35.11 9.15 13.44
N ALA A 712 34.47 9.38 12.29
CA ALA A 712 35.05 10.16 11.19
C ALA A 712 35.35 11.63 11.59
N GLY A 713 34.69 12.15 12.62
CA GLY A 713 34.96 13.51 13.14
C GLY A 713 36.26 13.59 13.98
N ARG A 714 36.67 12.50 14.62
CA ARG A 714 37.89 12.45 15.46
C ARG A 714 39.12 12.04 14.69
N GLU A 715 38.99 11.25 13.64
CA GLU A 715 40.12 10.84 12.78
C GLU A 715 40.67 11.97 11.90
N ALA A 716 39.92 13.10 11.77
CA ALA A 716 40.34 14.28 11.01
C ALA A 716 41.35 15.20 11.75
N GLY A 717 41.70 14.90 13.00
CA GLY A 717 42.69 15.67 13.79
C GLY A 717 44.10 15.05 13.69
N PRO A 718 45.19 15.84 13.45
CA PRO A 718 46.53 15.31 13.48
C PRO A 718 46.95 14.93 14.93
N GLY A 719 46.97 13.64 15.20
CA GLY A 719 47.73 13.06 16.32
C GLY A 719 47.08 13.14 17.69
N THR A 720 46.32 12.09 18.07
CA THR A 720 46.20 11.66 19.46
C THR A 720 46.15 10.12 19.49
N PRO A 721 47.04 9.44 20.26
CA PRO A 721 47.00 7.98 20.34
C PRO A 721 45.77 7.51 21.10
N ALA A 722 45.23 6.37 20.69
CA ALA A 722 44.13 5.69 21.32
C ALA A 722 44.42 5.45 22.80
N VAL A 723 43.61 6.00 23.70
CA VAL A 723 43.54 5.57 25.10
C VAL A 723 42.64 4.35 25.18
N SER A 724 43.25 3.22 25.46
CA SER A 724 42.59 1.97 25.83
C SER A 724 41.95 2.13 27.22
N SER A 725 40.68 1.91 27.34
CA SER A 725 40.02 1.31 28.49
C SER A 725 38.61 0.82 28.12
#